data_0c40f3cea3c6ced583935f7558938e00
#
_entry.id   0c40f3cea3c6ced583935f7558938e00
#
_cell.length_a   1.000
_cell.length_b   1.000
_cell.length_c   1.000
_cell.angle_alpha   90.00
_cell.angle_beta   90.00
_cell.angle_gamma   90.00
#
_symmetry.space_group_name_H-M   'P 1'
#
loop_
_entity.id
_entity.type
_entity.pdbx_description
1 polymer ?
#
loop_
_entity_poly.entity_id
_entity_poly.type
_entity_poly.pdbx_seq_one_letter_code
_entity_poly.pdbx_strand_id
1 'polypeptide(L)'
;MKKAASFLPVVLLLMIPVLSAETPASNPELKLIPEPKEVQVHSGSFRVRGTTRILVEFGHQSEDRIAAETLAEEIHDQSGLKLSITGEKAQAKQERSTITLARLEDSRVKEFLESKGLRADSIGDQGYLLFSDNTHLIVAANTGQGLFYGVQTLRQLLREDGGNLVCPAVSIRDWPSMEWRGVQDDVSRGPIPTEDYMKRQIRILAEYKVNLFGLYMEHVFDFASQPLVAPKEAALTPQEINALVDYAKKLYVTILPEQQTFGHLHHMLKYEIYSEVAERPHGHVLTPTKERSYDIIKAMYADLVPLFPGPFLHVGGDETFELGHGQTAARAADVGLGRVYLEHMQKVNATLQPYHKQLMFWGDIALKYPQLLGILPKDMIAVPWDYDAKPSFESIIKPYRDAGLLVIVAPGAQTWNQLWPNLDTGYVNIRNFVRDGQKLGAIGVLNTTWNDDGEAIYGMAWPTLIFGAAAGWQAGESNIDQFKDAYDWAFYRNGDATFRDALENLDRGHQALAKINVHTETDDLFWIDPFTPEGANMMQKLAAAAPEMRLGAEHALESLYRNAAKAHAHQDTLTDMTLGAWRWDALGMKAEFTQEINKFYWDAFQNQTDADRVGNDLEEITAINARLEDLRDVTTRLSQMYREAWLREYNPFWLDNVLVRYDDLAREFQKKIVAARQARRQYSATKTLTPPQELGFYLQP
;
A
#
# COMPACT_ATOMS: atom_id res chain seq x y z
N MET A 1 73.67 8.93 -40.54
CA MET A 1 73.47 7.51 -40.73
C MET A 1 73.44 6.81 -39.40
N LYS A 2 72.27 6.39 -38.95
CA LYS A 2 71.93 5.25 -38.07
C LYS A 2 70.47 5.39 -37.79
N LYS A 3 69.65 4.47 -38.32
CA LYS A 3 68.24 4.32 -38.13
C LYS A 3 68.00 3.77 -36.70
N ALA A 4 67.15 4.43 -35.89
CA ALA A 4 66.63 3.84 -34.70
C ALA A 4 65.25 3.28 -35.01
N ALA A 5 65.05 2.01 -34.74
CA ALA A 5 63.74 1.30 -34.84
C ALA A 5 63.00 1.45 -33.54
N SER A 6 61.78 1.99 -33.60
CA SER A 6 60.85 2.05 -32.48
C SER A 6 60.04 0.77 -32.40
N PHE A 7 60.18 0.02 -31.30
CA PHE A 7 59.26 -1.05 -30.92
C PHE A 7 58.04 -0.49 -30.20
N LEU A 8 56.84 -0.66 -30.78
CA LEU A 8 55.57 -0.45 -30.09
C LEU A 8 55.14 -1.77 -29.42
N PRO A 9 54.78 -1.81 -28.14
CA PRO A 9 54.18 -2.99 -27.56
C PRO A 9 52.69 -3.05 -27.92
N VAL A 10 52.30 -4.15 -28.57
CA VAL A 10 50.88 -4.51 -28.79
C VAL A 10 50.32 -4.99 -27.45
N VAL A 11 49.45 -4.19 -26.85
CA VAL A 11 48.63 -4.61 -25.69
C VAL A 11 47.43 -5.39 -26.25
N LEU A 12 47.45 -6.69 -26.03
CA LEU A 12 46.32 -7.58 -26.33
C LEU A 12 45.25 -7.41 -25.25
N LEU A 13 44.20 -6.61 -25.53
CA LEU A 13 43.01 -6.51 -24.65
C LEU A 13 42.23 -7.83 -24.81
N LEU A 14 42.31 -8.69 -23.80
CA LEU A 14 41.39 -9.81 -23.63
C LEU A 14 40.00 -9.24 -23.28
N MET A 15 39.13 -9.15 -24.25
CA MET A 15 37.70 -8.96 -24.00
C MET A 15 37.15 -10.25 -23.37
N ILE A 16 36.91 -10.21 -22.06
CA ILE A 16 36.09 -11.18 -21.38
C ILE A 16 34.64 -10.84 -21.78
N PRO A 17 33.88 -11.75 -22.40
CA PRO A 17 32.45 -11.49 -22.61
C PRO A 17 31.79 -11.42 -21.26
N VAL A 18 31.27 -10.24 -20.90
CA VAL A 18 30.28 -10.12 -19.85
C VAL A 18 29.05 -10.87 -20.35
N LEU A 19 28.82 -12.07 -19.84
CA LEU A 19 27.51 -12.70 -19.96
C LEU A 19 26.51 -11.76 -19.28
N SER A 20 25.82 -10.94 -20.08
CA SER A 20 24.55 -10.35 -19.67
C SER A 20 23.64 -11.54 -19.38
N ALA A 21 23.23 -11.69 -18.14
CA ALA A 21 22.12 -12.55 -17.79
C ALA A 21 20.91 -12.05 -18.60
N GLU A 22 20.53 -12.79 -19.63
CA GLU A 22 19.28 -12.56 -20.34
C GLU A 22 18.16 -12.67 -19.29
N THR A 23 17.42 -11.59 -19.11
CA THR A 23 16.14 -11.61 -18.41
C THR A 23 15.30 -12.68 -19.09
N PRO A 24 14.77 -13.68 -18.37
CA PRO A 24 13.93 -14.69 -19.00
C PRO A 24 12.78 -14.00 -19.72
N ALA A 25 12.53 -14.38 -20.97
CA ALA A 25 11.45 -13.84 -21.76
C ALA A 25 10.14 -14.00 -20.99
N SER A 26 9.50 -12.87 -20.69
CA SER A 26 8.19 -12.86 -20.03
C SER A 26 7.20 -13.69 -20.86
N ASN A 27 6.36 -14.47 -20.18
CA ASN A 27 5.27 -15.17 -20.85
C ASN A 27 3.96 -14.42 -20.62
N PRO A 28 3.62 -13.43 -21.44
CA PRO A 28 2.47 -12.55 -21.25
C PRO A 28 1.12 -13.28 -21.26
N GLU A 29 1.07 -14.52 -21.77
CA GLU A 29 -0.16 -15.30 -21.84
C GLU A 29 -0.65 -15.82 -20.47
N LEU A 30 0.24 -15.95 -19.47
CA LEU A 30 -0.13 -16.53 -18.18
C LEU A 30 -0.72 -15.53 -17.19
N LYS A 31 -0.33 -14.26 -17.27
CA LYS A 31 -0.81 -13.16 -16.40
C LYS A 31 -0.74 -13.47 -14.90
N LEU A 32 0.45 -13.87 -14.42
CA LEU A 32 0.68 -14.28 -13.03
C LEU A 32 1.31 -13.15 -12.20
N ILE A 33 0.86 -12.98 -10.96
CA ILE A 33 1.44 -12.06 -9.97
C ILE A 33 1.67 -12.82 -8.64
N PRO A 34 2.92 -12.87 -8.14
CA PRO A 34 4.18 -12.56 -8.81
C PRO A 34 4.45 -13.47 -10.00
N GLU A 35 5.15 -12.94 -11.02
CA GLU A 35 5.62 -13.77 -12.14
C GLU A 35 6.68 -14.75 -11.62
N PRO A 36 6.53 -16.07 -11.91
CA PRO A 36 7.52 -17.07 -11.52
C PRO A 36 8.84 -16.90 -12.27
N LYS A 37 9.96 -17.25 -11.61
CA LYS A 37 11.30 -17.10 -12.19
C LYS A 37 11.58 -17.99 -13.41
N GLU A 38 11.08 -19.21 -13.39
CA GLU A 38 11.30 -20.16 -14.48
C GLU A 38 9.94 -20.74 -14.89
N VAL A 39 9.54 -20.50 -16.13
CA VAL A 39 8.25 -20.96 -16.68
C VAL A 39 8.46 -21.55 -18.07
N GLN A 40 7.89 -22.71 -18.30
CA GLN A 40 7.78 -23.31 -19.63
C GLN A 40 6.33 -23.69 -19.90
N VAL A 41 5.75 -23.17 -20.97
CA VAL A 41 4.39 -23.50 -21.40
C VAL A 41 4.47 -24.66 -22.42
N HIS A 42 3.61 -25.63 -22.24
CA HIS A 42 3.50 -26.80 -23.10
C HIS A 42 2.12 -26.86 -23.79
N SER A 43 1.95 -27.72 -24.75
CA SER A 43 0.65 -27.96 -25.40
C SER A 43 -0.28 -28.80 -24.51
N GLY A 44 -1.55 -28.40 -24.46
CA GLY A 44 -2.59 -29.12 -23.69
C GLY A 44 -2.95 -28.45 -22.38
N SER A 45 -3.81 -29.11 -21.60
CA SER A 45 -4.28 -28.62 -20.31
C SER A 45 -4.79 -29.77 -19.43
N PHE A 46 -4.62 -29.62 -18.12
CA PHE A 46 -5.27 -30.47 -17.13
C PHE A 46 -6.72 -29.98 -16.92
N ARG A 47 -7.67 -30.88 -17.10
CA ARG A 47 -9.10 -30.58 -16.92
C ARG A 47 -9.55 -30.94 -15.50
N VAL A 48 -10.03 -29.99 -14.73
CA VAL A 48 -10.67 -30.22 -13.42
C VAL A 48 -12.10 -30.71 -13.64
N ARG A 49 -12.49 -31.79 -12.94
CA ARG A 49 -13.80 -32.44 -13.05
C ARG A 49 -14.40 -32.60 -11.66
N GLY A 50 -15.70 -32.79 -11.55
CA GLY A 50 -16.36 -33.13 -10.28
C GLY A 50 -15.85 -34.40 -9.60
N THR A 51 -15.16 -35.27 -10.35
CA THR A 51 -14.49 -36.48 -9.82
C THR A 51 -13.04 -36.27 -9.47
N THR A 52 -12.47 -35.08 -9.76
CA THR A 52 -11.09 -34.73 -9.39
C THR A 52 -10.95 -34.68 -7.87
N ARG A 53 -9.84 -35.16 -7.35
CA ARG A 53 -9.52 -35.14 -5.91
C ARG A 53 -8.25 -34.34 -5.69
N ILE A 54 -8.18 -33.67 -4.56
CA ILE A 54 -6.93 -33.03 -4.08
C ILE A 54 -6.27 -34.02 -3.12
N LEU A 55 -5.10 -34.52 -3.47
CA LEU A 55 -4.29 -35.41 -2.64
C LEU A 55 -3.28 -34.55 -1.87
N VAL A 56 -3.30 -34.68 -0.53
CA VAL A 56 -2.28 -34.15 0.36
C VAL A 56 -1.45 -35.33 0.87
N GLU A 57 -0.13 -35.20 0.84
CA GLU A 57 0.76 -36.29 1.24
C GLU A 57 0.57 -36.70 2.71
N PHE A 58 0.62 -38.02 2.95
CA PHE A 58 0.50 -38.56 4.28
C PHE A 58 1.74 -38.25 5.14
N GLY A 59 1.53 -37.67 6.31
CA GLY A 59 2.60 -37.23 7.22
C GLY A 59 2.60 -35.71 7.48
N HIS A 60 2.21 -34.92 6.49
CA HIS A 60 2.18 -33.46 6.58
C HIS A 60 0.77 -32.86 6.48
N GLN A 61 -0.26 -33.70 6.62
CA GLN A 61 -1.66 -33.28 6.39
C GLN A 61 -2.12 -32.09 7.22
N SER A 62 -1.63 -31.93 8.45
CA SER A 62 -2.02 -30.80 9.30
C SER A 62 -1.43 -29.48 8.83
N GLU A 63 -0.21 -29.49 8.28
CA GLU A 63 0.47 -28.30 7.76
C GLU A 63 -0.03 -27.94 6.35
N ASP A 64 -0.18 -28.95 5.49
CA ASP A 64 -0.47 -28.78 4.08
C ASP A 64 -1.97 -28.62 3.80
N ARG A 65 -2.81 -28.86 4.81
CA ARG A 65 -4.26 -28.81 4.69
C ARG A 65 -4.74 -27.44 4.23
N ILE A 66 -4.15 -26.36 4.72
CA ILE A 66 -4.55 -24.99 4.33
C ILE A 66 -4.34 -24.75 2.83
N ALA A 67 -3.25 -25.24 2.25
CA ALA A 67 -3.01 -25.15 0.81
C ALA A 67 -4.09 -25.88 0.00
N ALA A 68 -4.49 -27.07 0.46
CA ALA A 68 -5.55 -27.86 -0.19
C ALA A 68 -6.93 -27.21 -0.05
N GLU A 69 -7.26 -26.68 1.12
CA GLU A 69 -8.51 -25.96 1.38
C GLU A 69 -8.60 -24.69 0.53
N THR A 70 -7.53 -23.89 0.48
CA THR A 70 -7.45 -22.71 -0.37
C THR A 70 -7.66 -23.04 -1.86
N LEU A 71 -7.07 -24.14 -2.33
CA LEU A 71 -7.27 -24.58 -3.72
C LEU A 71 -8.69 -25.06 -3.97
N ALA A 72 -9.27 -25.82 -3.02
CA ALA A 72 -10.65 -26.30 -3.14
C ALA A 72 -11.67 -25.16 -3.15
N GLU A 73 -11.45 -24.13 -2.34
CA GLU A 73 -12.25 -22.90 -2.32
C GLU A 73 -12.19 -22.19 -3.67
N GLU A 74 -10.99 -21.91 -4.21
CA GLU A 74 -10.83 -21.26 -5.51
C GLU A 74 -11.54 -22.05 -6.64
N ILE A 75 -11.38 -23.37 -6.66
CA ILE A 75 -12.05 -24.23 -7.65
C ILE A 75 -13.57 -24.16 -7.50
N HIS A 76 -14.06 -24.12 -6.26
CA HIS A 76 -15.48 -23.97 -6.01
C HIS A 76 -16.02 -22.62 -6.49
N ASP A 77 -15.32 -21.53 -6.17
CA ASP A 77 -15.73 -20.17 -6.51
C ASP A 77 -15.75 -19.95 -8.03
N GLN A 78 -14.76 -20.50 -8.75
CA GLN A 78 -14.70 -20.35 -10.21
C GLN A 78 -15.65 -21.27 -10.97
N SER A 79 -16.01 -22.47 -10.42
CA SER A 79 -16.70 -23.51 -11.20
C SER A 79 -17.91 -24.16 -10.52
N GLY A 80 -18.14 -23.87 -9.25
CA GLY A 80 -19.16 -24.56 -8.42
C GLY A 80 -18.78 -25.98 -8.04
N LEU A 81 -17.63 -26.52 -8.46
CA LEU A 81 -17.20 -27.90 -8.17
C LEU A 81 -16.76 -28.02 -6.71
N LYS A 82 -17.19 -29.08 -6.03
CA LYS A 82 -16.75 -29.40 -4.66
C LYS A 82 -15.82 -30.60 -4.71
N LEU A 83 -14.52 -30.35 -4.58
CA LEU A 83 -13.51 -31.41 -4.60
C LEU A 83 -13.28 -31.98 -3.20
N SER A 84 -13.05 -33.29 -3.11
CA SER A 84 -12.64 -33.91 -1.86
C SER A 84 -11.13 -33.79 -1.66
N ILE A 85 -10.75 -33.46 -0.43
CA ILE A 85 -9.35 -33.45 0.03
C ILE A 85 -9.12 -34.81 0.70
N THR A 86 -8.12 -35.55 0.22
CA THR A 86 -7.80 -36.89 0.73
C THR A 86 -6.33 -36.95 1.14
N GLY A 87 -6.06 -37.66 2.23
CA GLY A 87 -4.72 -37.88 2.76
C GLY A 87 -4.26 -39.32 2.52
N GLU A 88 -4.06 -39.70 1.29
CA GLU A 88 -3.50 -41.01 0.97
C GLU A 88 -1.99 -40.91 0.73
N LYS A 89 -1.21 -41.95 1.11
CA LYS A 89 0.13 -42.12 0.56
C LYS A 89 -0.02 -42.06 -0.94
N ALA A 90 0.62 -41.13 -1.60
CA ALA A 90 0.58 -40.95 -3.04
C ALA A 90 0.94 -42.29 -3.68
N GLN A 91 -0.05 -43.15 -3.85
CA GLN A 91 0.12 -44.36 -4.62
C GLN A 91 0.15 -43.93 -6.07
N ALA A 92 1.26 -44.22 -6.73
CA ALA A 92 1.48 -44.01 -8.15
C ALA A 92 0.54 -44.90 -9.01
N LYS A 93 -0.66 -45.19 -8.57
CA LYS A 93 -1.75 -45.67 -9.41
C LYS A 93 -2.39 -44.46 -10.05
N GLN A 94 -2.06 -44.23 -11.29
CA GLN A 94 -2.68 -43.30 -12.24
C GLN A 94 -4.21 -43.33 -12.17
N GLU A 95 -4.80 -42.77 -11.13
CA GLU A 95 -6.18 -42.33 -11.17
C GLU A 95 -6.19 -41.04 -12.00
N ARG A 96 -6.68 -41.13 -13.20
CA ARG A 96 -6.89 -40.01 -14.13
C ARG A 96 -7.79 -39.01 -13.44
N SER A 97 -7.23 -37.85 -13.02
CA SER A 97 -7.91 -36.69 -12.40
C SER A 97 -7.58 -36.50 -10.91
N THR A 98 -6.31 -36.28 -10.61
CA THR A 98 -5.84 -35.98 -9.25
C THR A 98 -4.96 -34.75 -9.29
N ILE A 99 -5.20 -33.80 -8.38
CA ILE A 99 -4.29 -32.69 -8.08
C ILE A 99 -3.45 -33.12 -6.88
N THR A 100 -2.15 -33.20 -7.05
CA THR A 100 -1.23 -33.71 -6.02
C THR A 100 -0.49 -32.53 -5.36
N LEU A 101 -0.63 -32.41 -4.06
CA LEU A 101 0.12 -31.51 -3.20
C LEU A 101 1.11 -32.33 -2.37
N ALA A 102 2.42 -32.20 -2.63
CA ALA A 102 3.43 -33.11 -2.09
C ALA A 102 4.65 -32.38 -1.53
N ARG A 103 5.41 -33.08 -0.68
CA ARG A 103 6.72 -32.64 -0.24
C ARG A 103 7.81 -33.25 -1.13
N LEU A 104 8.89 -32.45 -1.38
CA LEU A 104 10.04 -32.90 -2.19
C LEU A 104 10.92 -33.96 -1.49
N GLU A 105 10.62 -34.32 -0.26
CA GLU A 105 11.18 -35.48 0.43
C GLU A 105 10.59 -36.81 -0.07
N ASP A 106 9.40 -36.81 -0.72
CA ASP A 106 8.91 -38.00 -1.44
C ASP A 106 9.75 -38.20 -2.72
N SER A 107 10.64 -39.17 -2.69
CA SER A 107 11.57 -39.46 -3.80
C SER A 107 10.83 -39.75 -5.11
N ARG A 108 9.63 -40.32 -5.08
CA ARG A 108 8.84 -40.64 -6.28
C ARG A 108 8.33 -39.37 -6.96
N VAL A 109 7.83 -38.42 -6.17
CA VAL A 109 7.38 -37.13 -6.70
C VAL A 109 8.58 -36.35 -7.23
N LYS A 110 9.68 -36.33 -6.47
CA LYS A 110 10.92 -35.66 -6.87
C LYS A 110 11.49 -36.23 -8.17
N GLU A 111 11.67 -37.55 -8.27
CA GLU A 111 12.16 -38.24 -9.47
C GLU A 111 11.23 -38.01 -10.68
N PHE A 112 9.90 -38.00 -10.47
CA PHE A 112 8.95 -37.66 -11.53
C PHE A 112 9.16 -36.24 -12.05
N LEU A 113 9.23 -35.24 -11.16
CA LEU A 113 9.42 -33.82 -11.55
C LEU A 113 10.81 -33.60 -12.22
N GLU A 114 11.85 -34.25 -11.72
CA GLU A 114 13.18 -34.22 -12.36
C GLU A 114 13.16 -34.83 -13.76
N SER A 115 12.38 -35.91 -13.99
CA SER A 115 12.18 -36.49 -15.32
C SER A 115 11.47 -35.54 -16.29
N LYS A 116 10.77 -34.51 -15.77
CA LYS A 116 10.11 -33.44 -16.52
C LYS A 116 10.98 -32.19 -16.65
N GLY A 117 12.24 -32.22 -16.20
CA GLY A 117 13.17 -31.11 -16.26
C GLY A 117 13.09 -30.13 -15.08
N LEU A 118 12.25 -30.40 -14.08
CA LEU A 118 12.10 -29.56 -12.91
C LEU A 118 13.04 -30.03 -11.78
N ARG A 119 14.06 -29.25 -11.45
CA ARG A 119 15.03 -29.56 -10.40
C ARG A 119 14.63 -28.92 -9.07
N ALA A 120 14.76 -29.67 -8.00
CA ALA A 120 14.41 -29.24 -6.65
C ALA A 120 15.54 -28.47 -5.92
N ASP A 121 16.73 -28.35 -6.52
CA ASP A 121 17.88 -27.67 -5.94
C ASP A 121 17.66 -26.16 -5.80
N SER A 122 18.15 -25.55 -4.72
CA SER A 122 18.22 -24.09 -4.52
C SER A 122 16.89 -23.32 -4.52
N ILE A 123 15.75 -23.96 -4.31
CA ILE A 123 14.46 -23.26 -4.17
C ILE A 123 14.17 -22.80 -2.73
N GLY A 124 14.95 -23.29 -1.74
CA GLY A 124 14.77 -22.96 -0.33
C GLY A 124 13.45 -23.44 0.27
N ASP A 125 13.09 -22.87 1.42
CA ASP A 125 11.89 -23.25 2.16
C ASP A 125 10.60 -22.63 1.58
N GLN A 126 10.70 -21.51 0.91
CA GLN A 126 9.56 -20.77 0.36
C GLN A 126 9.32 -21.06 -1.13
N GLY A 127 10.23 -21.77 -1.80
CA GLY A 127 10.09 -22.09 -3.22
C GLY A 127 9.27 -23.34 -3.47
N TYR A 128 8.86 -23.53 -4.72
CA TYR A 128 8.02 -24.63 -5.14
C TYR A 128 8.31 -25.03 -6.60
N LEU A 129 7.86 -26.23 -6.93
CA LEU A 129 7.76 -26.77 -8.30
C LEU A 129 6.29 -26.97 -8.61
N LEU A 130 5.86 -26.59 -9.82
CA LEU A 130 4.52 -26.83 -10.32
C LEU A 130 4.62 -27.47 -11.71
N PHE A 131 3.96 -28.59 -11.90
CA PHE A 131 3.88 -29.30 -13.18
C PHE A 131 2.45 -29.60 -13.55
N SER A 132 2.08 -29.28 -14.78
CA SER A 132 0.78 -29.61 -15.36
C SER A 132 0.93 -30.14 -16.77
N ASP A 133 0.24 -31.23 -17.07
CA ASP A 133 0.01 -31.75 -18.42
C ASP A 133 -1.45 -32.26 -18.55
N ASN A 134 -1.81 -32.97 -19.61
CA ASN A 134 -3.17 -33.47 -19.79
C ASN A 134 -3.63 -34.48 -18.71
N THR A 135 -2.71 -35.01 -17.92
CA THR A 135 -2.94 -36.11 -16.98
C THR A 135 -2.51 -35.83 -15.54
N HIS A 136 -1.55 -34.95 -15.37
CA HIS A 136 -0.94 -34.64 -14.09
C HIS A 136 -1.11 -33.16 -13.77
N LEU A 137 -1.39 -32.88 -12.49
CA LEU A 137 -1.31 -31.55 -11.91
C LEU A 137 -0.70 -31.70 -10.51
N ILE A 138 0.55 -31.26 -10.37
CA ILE A 138 1.37 -31.48 -9.19
C ILE A 138 1.95 -30.14 -8.71
N VAL A 139 1.81 -29.85 -7.45
CA VAL A 139 2.55 -28.80 -6.74
C VAL A 139 3.42 -29.49 -5.67
N ALA A 140 4.73 -29.19 -5.66
CA ALA A 140 5.63 -29.79 -4.70
C ALA A 140 6.61 -28.75 -4.13
N ALA A 141 6.92 -28.86 -2.82
CA ALA A 141 7.81 -27.93 -2.13
C ALA A 141 8.55 -28.62 -0.99
N ASN A 142 9.59 -27.95 -0.46
CA ASN A 142 10.31 -28.42 0.71
C ASN A 142 9.51 -28.27 2.02
N THR A 143 8.64 -27.25 2.11
CA THR A 143 7.86 -26.90 3.31
C THR A 143 6.40 -26.66 2.99
N GLY A 144 5.53 -26.58 4.02
CA GLY A 144 4.12 -26.18 3.88
C GLY A 144 3.97 -24.77 3.34
N GLN A 145 4.87 -23.85 3.69
CA GLN A 145 4.89 -22.49 3.19
C GLN A 145 5.16 -22.47 1.67
N GLY A 146 6.18 -23.17 1.20
CA GLY A 146 6.46 -23.29 -0.24
C GLY A 146 5.30 -23.93 -1.00
N LEU A 147 4.67 -24.97 -0.43
CA LEU A 147 3.51 -25.63 -1.01
C LEU A 147 2.30 -24.67 -1.11
N PHE A 148 2.05 -23.88 -0.05
CA PHE A 148 1.01 -22.85 -0.05
C PHE A 148 1.25 -21.80 -1.15
N TYR A 149 2.49 -21.34 -1.33
CA TYR A 149 2.84 -20.37 -2.39
C TYR A 149 2.70 -20.96 -3.79
N GLY A 150 3.03 -22.24 -3.97
CA GLY A 150 2.79 -22.95 -5.23
C GLY A 150 1.30 -23.04 -5.56
N VAL A 151 0.44 -23.26 -4.54
CA VAL A 151 -1.01 -23.22 -4.71
C VAL A 151 -1.52 -21.84 -5.07
N GLN A 152 -0.95 -20.74 -4.51
CA GLN A 152 -1.35 -19.40 -4.93
C GLN A 152 -1.08 -19.14 -6.43
N THR A 153 0.03 -19.67 -6.96
CA THR A 153 0.29 -19.61 -8.41
C THR A 153 -0.68 -20.50 -9.20
N LEU A 154 -0.97 -21.72 -8.70
CA LEU A 154 -1.94 -22.60 -9.34
C LEU A 154 -3.33 -21.97 -9.44
N ARG A 155 -3.80 -21.29 -8.39
CA ARG A 155 -5.08 -20.56 -8.40
C ARG A 155 -5.20 -19.58 -9.56
N GLN A 156 -4.14 -18.87 -9.87
CA GLN A 156 -4.09 -17.90 -10.99
C GLN A 156 -3.98 -18.60 -12.36
N LEU A 157 -3.50 -19.85 -12.42
CA LEU A 157 -3.44 -20.65 -13.65
C LEU A 157 -4.79 -21.27 -14.03
N LEU A 158 -5.69 -21.47 -13.06
CA LEU A 158 -7.01 -22.03 -13.32
C LEU A 158 -7.87 -21.05 -14.14
N ARG A 159 -8.39 -21.51 -15.27
CA ARG A 159 -9.18 -20.70 -16.20
C ARG A 159 -10.36 -21.49 -16.74
N GLU A 160 -11.42 -20.78 -17.08
CA GLU A 160 -12.53 -21.36 -17.80
C GLU A 160 -12.16 -21.50 -19.29
N ASP A 161 -12.35 -22.70 -19.84
CA ASP A 161 -12.20 -22.98 -21.26
C ASP A 161 -13.34 -23.92 -21.73
N GLY A 162 -14.20 -23.40 -22.61
CA GLY A 162 -15.34 -24.11 -23.16
C GLY A 162 -16.28 -24.74 -22.10
N GLY A 163 -16.55 -24.00 -21.02
CA GLY A 163 -17.40 -24.43 -19.90
C GLY A 163 -16.73 -25.43 -18.95
N ASN A 164 -15.39 -25.53 -19.00
CA ASN A 164 -14.62 -26.38 -18.12
C ASN A 164 -13.54 -25.57 -17.41
N LEU A 165 -13.27 -25.90 -16.14
CA LEU A 165 -12.12 -25.35 -15.44
C LEU A 165 -10.88 -26.16 -15.85
N VAL A 166 -9.86 -25.46 -16.36
CA VAL A 166 -8.60 -26.05 -16.82
C VAL A 166 -7.40 -25.36 -16.23
N CYS A 167 -6.30 -26.11 -16.08
CA CYS A 167 -4.97 -25.56 -15.85
C CYS A 167 -4.14 -25.78 -17.11
N PRO A 168 -3.52 -24.77 -17.75
CA PRO A 168 -2.67 -24.96 -18.90
C PRO A 168 -1.49 -25.87 -18.58
N ALA A 169 -1.00 -26.60 -19.57
CA ALA A 169 0.16 -27.46 -19.40
C ALA A 169 1.43 -26.59 -19.24
N VAL A 170 2.03 -26.61 -18.05
CA VAL A 170 3.17 -25.77 -17.68
C VAL A 170 4.16 -26.51 -16.79
N SER A 171 5.42 -26.10 -16.86
CA SER A 171 6.47 -26.42 -15.88
C SER A 171 6.95 -25.13 -15.24
N ILE A 172 6.81 -25.00 -13.93
CA ILE A 172 7.21 -23.82 -13.15
C ILE A 172 8.18 -24.24 -12.05
N ARG A 173 9.28 -23.50 -11.93
CA ARG A 173 10.20 -23.58 -10.81
C ARG A 173 10.38 -22.16 -10.26
N ASP A 174 10.06 -21.94 -8.97
CA ASP A 174 9.95 -20.58 -8.44
C ASP A 174 10.33 -20.48 -6.96
N TRP A 175 10.90 -19.32 -6.57
CA TRP A 175 11.33 -19.01 -5.21
C TRP A 175 11.49 -17.49 -5.03
N PRO A 176 11.43 -16.95 -3.78
CA PRO A 176 11.54 -15.50 -3.55
C PRO A 176 12.98 -14.98 -3.74
N SER A 177 13.12 -13.70 -4.12
CA SER A 177 14.40 -12.98 -4.13
C SER A 177 14.72 -12.33 -2.78
N MET A 178 13.70 -11.98 -2.01
CA MET A 178 13.83 -11.50 -0.64
C MET A 178 13.12 -12.44 0.33
N GLU A 179 13.76 -12.74 1.45
CA GLU A 179 13.21 -13.62 2.49
C GLU A 179 11.92 -13.07 3.08
N TRP A 180 11.91 -11.77 3.38
CA TRP A 180 10.78 -11.06 3.96
C TRP A 180 10.13 -10.13 2.93
N ARG A 181 8.83 -10.27 2.77
CA ARG A 181 8.00 -9.46 1.89
C ARG A 181 6.86 -8.94 2.73
N GLY A 182 7.09 -7.72 3.24
CA GLY A 182 6.21 -7.08 4.20
C GLY A 182 5.31 -6.02 3.58
N VAL A 183 4.17 -5.86 4.24
CA VAL A 183 3.29 -4.70 4.11
C VAL A 183 3.06 -4.17 5.52
N GLN A 184 3.08 -2.86 5.70
CA GLN A 184 2.73 -2.21 6.95
C GLN A 184 1.46 -1.40 6.75
N ASP A 185 0.55 -1.47 7.72
CA ASP A 185 -0.66 -0.65 7.82
C ASP A 185 -0.53 0.32 9.00
N ASP A 186 -0.76 1.59 8.75
CA ASP A 186 -0.86 2.61 9.79
C ASP A 186 -2.26 2.58 10.40
N VAL A 187 -2.39 1.94 11.54
CA VAL A 187 -3.64 1.79 12.27
C VAL A 187 -3.82 2.82 13.40
N SER A 188 -2.95 3.84 13.43
CA SER A 188 -2.85 4.76 14.58
C SER A 188 -3.34 6.18 14.32
N ARG A 189 -3.31 6.65 13.07
CA ARG A 189 -3.58 8.05 12.74
C ARG A 189 -5.01 8.26 12.24
N GLY A 190 -6.01 7.73 12.96
CA GLY A 190 -7.44 7.88 12.66
C GLY A 190 -8.11 6.56 12.31
N PRO A 191 -7.95 6.01 11.11
CA PRO A 191 -8.53 4.72 10.73
C PRO A 191 -7.99 3.57 11.60
N ILE A 192 -8.88 2.84 12.28
CA ILE A 192 -8.55 1.60 13.00
C ILE A 192 -9.36 0.48 12.34
N PRO A 193 -8.71 -0.46 11.63
CA PRO A 193 -9.42 -1.52 10.94
C PRO A 193 -10.19 -2.44 11.89
N THR A 194 -11.30 -2.97 11.42
CA THR A 194 -11.99 -4.05 12.15
C THR A 194 -11.17 -5.35 12.09
N GLU A 195 -11.34 -6.25 13.06
CA GLU A 195 -10.68 -7.56 13.05
C GLU A 195 -10.97 -8.33 11.74
N ASP A 196 -12.20 -8.29 11.26
CA ASP A 196 -12.59 -8.95 10.00
C ASP A 196 -11.88 -8.34 8.80
N TYR A 197 -11.71 -7.02 8.76
CA TYR A 197 -10.99 -6.37 7.67
C TYR A 197 -9.49 -6.65 7.73
N MET A 198 -8.85 -6.66 8.91
CA MET A 198 -7.46 -7.08 9.06
C MET A 198 -7.24 -8.53 8.59
N LYS A 199 -8.16 -9.44 8.91
CA LYS A 199 -8.11 -10.82 8.39
C LYS A 199 -8.23 -10.85 6.87
N ARG A 200 -9.08 -10.00 6.28
CA ARG A 200 -9.21 -9.85 4.84
C ARG A 200 -7.91 -9.32 4.21
N GLN A 201 -7.29 -8.29 4.79
CA GLN A 201 -5.98 -7.78 4.35
C GLN A 201 -4.94 -8.92 4.32
N ILE A 202 -4.79 -9.64 5.42
CA ILE A 202 -3.84 -10.77 5.53
C ILE A 202 -4.12 -11.84 4.48
N ARG A 203 -5.39 -12.19 4.24
CA ARG A 203 -5.76 -13.19 3.25
C ARG A 203 -5.36 -12.77 1.85
N ILE A 204 -5.69 -11.53 1.43
CA ILE A 204 -5.30 -11.00 0.12
C ILE A 204 -3.78 -10.93 -0.01
N LEU A 205 -3.08 -10.40 0.99
CA LEU A 205 -1.62 -10.30 0.98
C LEU A 205 -0.95 -11.69 0.86
N ALA A 206 -1.49 -12.70 1.55
CA ALA A 206 -1.00 -14.08 1.44
C ALA A 206 -1.20 -14.69 0.04
N GLU A 207 -2.26 -14.30 -0.69
CA GLU A 207 -2.47 -14.70 -2.09
C GLU A 207 -1.31 -14.28 -3.00
N TYR A 208 -0.67 -13.15 -2.68
CA TYR A 208 0.49 -12.62 -3.41
C TYR A 208 1.82 -12.89 -2.70
N LYS A 209 1.85 -13.88 -1.80
CA LYS A 209 3.06 -14.41 -1.14
C LYS A 209 3.74 -13.41 -0.20
N VAL A 210 3.00 -12.44 0.35
CA VAL A 210 3.45 -11.63 1.49
C VAL A 210 3.54 -12.52 2.72
N ASN A 211 4.59 -12.35 3.53
CA ASN A 211 4.84 -13.14 4.73
C ASN A 211 5.10 -12.32 6.00
N LEU A 212 4.98 -10.99 5.90
CA LEU A 212 5.11 -10.08 7.04
C LEU A 212 4.03 -9.01 6.95
N PHE A 213 3.23 -8.82 8.00
CA PHE A 213 2.23 -7.77 8.09
C PHE A 213 2.48 -6.92 9.33
N GLY A 214 2.88 -5.67 9.12
CA GLY A 214 3.20 -4.70 10.16
C GLY A 214 1.95 -3.93 10.60
N LEU A 215 1.80 -3.77 11.91
CA LEU A 215 0.80 -2.90 12.53
C LEU A 215 1.54 -1.72 13.17
N TYR A 216 1.43 -0.54 12.56
CA TYR A 216 1.96 0.70 13.13
C TYR A 216 0.96 1.25 14.14
N MET A 217 1.25 1.15 15.44
CA MET A 217 0.23 1.26 16.48
C MET A 217 0.28 2.52 17.34
N GLU A 218 1.35 3.28 17.38
CA GLU A 218 1.58 4.45 18.26
C GLU A 218 0.87 4.37 19.63
N HIS A 219 -0.46 4.45 19.63
CA HIS A 219 -1.28 4.56 20.83
C HIS A 219 -2.52 3.66 20.84
N VAL A 220 -2.79 2.91 19.77
CA VAL A 220 -4.08 2.21 19.63
C VAL A 220 -4.15 0.84 20.30
N PHE A 221 -3.05 0.29 20.79
CA PHE A 221 -3.07 -0.94 21.57
C PHE A 221 -3.50 -0.70 23.02
N ASP A 222 -4.36 -1.57 23.57
CA ASP A 222 -4.87 -1.46 24.95
C ASP A 222 -3.84 -1.94 25.98
N PHE A 223 -2.87 -1.09 26.28
CA PHE A 223 -1.84 -1.36 27.28
C PHE A 223 -2.42 -1.42 28.70
N ALA A 224 -2.32 -2.56 29.37
CA ALA A 224 -2.68 -2.69 30.78
C ALA A 224 -1.79 -1.80 31.68
N SER A 225 -0.51 -1.66 31.31
CA SER A 225 0.48 -0.83 32.03
C SER A 225 0.30 0.68 31.81
N GLN A 226 -0.36 1.10 30.71
CA GLN A 226 -0.54 2.51 30.33
C GLN A 226 -2.00 2.78 29.92
N PRO A 227 -2.97 2.71 30.87
CA PRO A 227 -4.39 2.65 30.54
C PRO A 227 -5.00 3.95 29.99
N LEU A 228 -4.27 5.06 29.96
CA LEU A 228 -4.72 6.34 29.39
C LEU A 228 -4.34 6.50 27.91
N VAL A 229 -3.48 5.63 27.39
CA VAL A 229 -2.86 5.85 26.06
C VAL A 229 -3.84 5.56 24.93
N ALA A 230 -4.50 4.39 24.97
CA ALA A 230 -5.38 3.96 23.91
C ALA A 230 -6.81 4.56 24.02
N PRO A 231 -7.47 4.83 22.87
CA PRO A 231 -8.89 5.17 22.83
C PRO A 231 -9.72 3.94 23.21
N LYS A 232 -10.37 3.96 24.37
CA LYS A 232 -11.05 2.79 24.93
C LYS A 232 -12.17 2.22 24.06
N GLU A 233 -12.80 3.07 23.25
CA GLU A 233 -13.90 2.71 22.34
C GLU A 233 -13.43 2.00 21.06
N ALA A 234 -12.12 2.02 20.76
CA ALA A 234 -11.59 1.48 19.51
C ALA A 234 -10.19 0.86 19.63
N ALA A 235 -9.68 0.70 20.86
CA ALA A 235 -8.37 0.12 21.10
C ALA A 235 -8.28 -1.32 20.59
N LEU A 236 -7.13 -1.68 19.99
CA LEU A 236 -6.81 -3.06 19.67
C LEU A 236 -6.55 -3.85 20.95
N THR A 237 -7.40 -4.80 21.23
CA THR A 237 -7.32 -5.61 22.45
C THR A 237 -6.35 -6.79 22.30
N PRO A 238 -5.78 -7.31 23.42
CA PRO A 238 -4.99 -8.53 23.39
C PRO A 238 -5.74 -9.73 22.76
N GLN A 239 -7.06 -9.80 22.90
CA GLN A 239 -7.89 -10.86 22.35
C GLN A 239 -7.94 -10.77 20.83
N GLU A 240 -8.17 -9.58 20.26
CA GLU A 240 -8.18 -9.34 18.81
C GLU A 240 -6.80 -9.62 18.20
N ILE A 241 -5.73 -9.15 18.85
CA ILE A 241 -4.36 -9.43 18.39
C ILE A 241 -4.07 -10.94 18.38
N ASN A 242 -4.43 -11.69 19.41
CA ASN A 242 -4.25 -13.14 19.42
C ASN A 242 -5.04 -13.81 18.29
N ALA A 243 -6.31 -13.42 18.08
CA ALA A 243 -7.12 -13.95 16.99
C ALA A 243 -6.51 -13.66 15.61
N LEU A 244 -5.97 -12.46 15.44
CA LEU A 244 -5.29 -12.04 14.21
C LEU A 244 -3.99 -12.83 13.97
N VAL A 245 -3.16 -12.97 14.99
CA VAL A 245 -1.90 -13.75 14.92
C VAL A 245 -2.15 -15.21 14.61
N ASP A 246 -3.15 -15.83 15.27
CA ASP A 246 -3.55 -17.22 15.00
C ASP A 246 -4.10 -17.41 13.58
N TYR A 247 -4.81 -16.42 13.05
CA TYR A 247 -5.29 -16.43 11.67
C TYR A 247 -4.13 -16.30 10.67
N ALA A 248 -3.28 -15.30 10.86
CA ALA A 248 -2.15 -15.00 9.99
C ALA A 248 -1.16 -16.18 9.90
N LYS A 249 -0.88 -16.82 11.04
CA LYS A 249 -0.01 -18.00 11.12
C LYS A 249 -0.46 -19.15 10.20
N LYS A 250 -1.76 -19.35 10.04
CA LYS A 250 -2.31 -20.39 9.13
C LYS A 250 -1.99 -20.10 7.68
N LEU A 251 -1.84 -18.82 7.33
CA LEU A 251 -1.54 -18.33 5.97
C LEU A 251 -0.05 -18.01 5.77
N TYR A 252 0.81 -18.45 6.69
CA TYR A 252 2.25 -18.18 6.68
C TYR A 252 2.62 -16.70 6.70
N VAL A 253 1.78 -15.86 7.31
CA VAL A 253 2.04 -14.44 7.53
C VAL A 253 2.41 -14.21 8.99
N THR A 254 3.54 -13.54 9.22
CA THR A 254 3.98 -13.09 10.54
C THR A 254 3.44 -11.70 10.81
N ILE A 255 2.80 -11.48 11.95
CA ILE A 255 2.43 -10.12 12.36
C ILE A 255 3.63 -9.45 13.03
N LEU A 256 3.99 -8.27 12.53
CA LEU A 256 5.05 -7.42 13.06
C LEU A 256 4.43 -6.33 13.94
N PRO A 257 4.64 -6.32 15.26
CA PRO A 257 4.26 -5.19 16.08
C PRO A 257 5.21 -4.04 15.84
N GLU A 258 4.69 -2.89 15.53
CA GLU A 258 5.43 -1.64 15.47
C GLU A 258 4.92 -0.68 16.54
N GLN A 259 5.69 -0.53 17.63
CA GLN A 259 5.38 0.34 18.73
C GLN A 259 6.51 1.34 18.96
N GLN A 260 6.17 2.59 18.89
CA GLN A 260 7.11 3.69 19.04
C GLN A 260 7.76 3.72 20.43
N THR A 261 9.06 4.02 20.46
CA THR A 261 9.87 4.16 21.69
C THR A 261 10.54 5.53 21.80
N PHE A 262 10.40 6.39 20.78
CA PHE A 262 11.10 7.67 20.76
C PHE A 262 10.24 8.81 20.22
N GLY A 263 10.04 8.92 18.89
CA GLY A 263 9.11 9.86 18.25
C GLY A 263 7.65 9.39 18.31
N HIS A 264 6.74 10.17 17.74
CA HIS A 264 5.32 9.82 17.52
C HIS A 264 4.54 9.36 18.78
N LEU A 265 4.90 9.86 19.96
CA LEU A 265 4.27 9.50 21.23
C LEU A 265 3.33 10.61 21.76
N HIS A 266 2.89 11.55 20.92
CA HIS A 266 2.04 12.66 21.34
C HIS A 266 0.79 12.21 22.09
N HIS A 267 0.09 11.17 21.62
CA HIS A 267 -1.12 10.67 22.25
C HIS A 267 -0.92 10.15 23.68
N MET A 268 0.30 9.73 24.02
CA MET A 268 0.71 9.43 25.40
C MET A 268 1.18 10.70 26.12
N LEU A 269 2.11 11.46 25.51
CA LEU A 269 2.81 12.57 26.18
C LEU A 269 1.94 13.82 26.40
N LYS A 270 0.76 13.90 25.78
CA LYS A 270 -0.22 14.96 26.05
C LYS A 270 -0.80 14.94 27.48
N TYR A 271 -0.69 13.82 28.20
CA TYR A 271 -1.18 13.69 29.55
C TYR A 271 -0.15 14.14 30.57
N GLU A 272 -0.57 14.90 31.60
CA GLU A 272 0.28 15.46 32.65
C GLU A 272 1.11 14.39 33.39
N ILE A 273 0.57 13.19 33.57
CA ILE A 273 1.30 12.09 34.24
C ILE A 273 2.55 11.62 33.51
N TYR A 274 2.71 11.99 32.22
CA TYR A 274 3.89 11.71 31.39
C TYR A 274 4.73 12.96 31.11
N SER A 275 4.37 14.14 31.63
CA SER A 275 5.03 15.41 31.34
C SER A 275 6.53 15.40 31.63
N GLU A 276 6.97 14.69 32.70
CA GLU A 276 8.39 14.58 33.07
C GLU A 276 9.24 13.78 32.07
N VAL A 277 8.60 12.89 31.26
CA VAL A 277 9.29 12.05 30.27
C VAL A 277 9.13 12.58 28.84
N ALA A 278 8.41 13.67 28.63
CA ALA A 278 8.34 14.34 27.34
C ALA A 278 9.60 15.20 27.12
N GLU A 279 10.18 15.15 25.93
CA GLU A 279 11.33 15.98 25.56
C GLU A 279 10.96 17.47 25.68
N ARG A 280 9.80 17.86 25.19
CA ARG A 280 9.14 19.16 25.38
C ARG A 280 7.77 18.95 26.00
N PRO A 281 7.26 19.91 26.79
CA PRO A 281 5.92 19.79 27.38
C PRO A 281 4.85 19.45 26.34
N HIS A 282 4.14 18.33 26.54
CA HIS A 282 3.07 17.82 25.68
C HIS A 282 3.51 17.57 24.20
N GLY A 283 4.84 17.37 23.99
CA GLY A 283 5.40 17.08 22.68
C GLY A 283 5.13 15.65 22.19
N HIS A 284 5.89 15.22 21.21
CA HIS A 284 5.77 13.88 20.65
C HIS A 284 7.01 13.00 20.85
N VAL A 285 8.09 13.53 21.43
CA VAL A 285 9.35 12.80 21.65
C VAL A 285 9.52 12.45 23.12
N LEU A 286 9.79 11.18 23.38
CA LEU A 286 10.14 10.66 24.72
C LEU A 286 11.57 11.05 25.05
N THR A 287 11.82 11.68 26.22
CA THR A 287 13.20 12.09 26.56
C THR A 287 14.06 10.91 27.01
N PRO A 288 15.25 10.73 26.43
CA PRO A 288 16.20 9.69 26.87
C PRO A 288 16.94 10.05 28.17
N THR A 289 16.71 11.23 28.74
CA THR A 289 17.41 11.69 29.97
C THR A 289 16.83 11.11 31.25
N LYS A 290 15.67 10.47 31.20
CA LYS A 290 14.96 9.90 32.35
C LYS A 290 14.96 8.37 32.33
N GLU A 291 15.28 7.75 33.45
CA GLU A 291 15.12 6.29 33.60
C GLU A 291 13.65 5.87 33.43
N ARG A 292 12.71 6.68 33.94
CA ARG A 292 11.27 6.43 33.79
C ARG A 292 10.85 6.25 32.31
N SER A 293 11.50 6.89 31.36
CA SER A 293 11.25 6.66 29.92
C SER A 293 11.43 5.18 29.55
N TYR A 294 12.49 4.56 30.07
CA TYR A 294 12.79 3.15 29.81
C TYR A 294 11.92 2.19 30.64
N ASP A 295 11.49 2.61 31.84
CA ASP A 295 10.50 1.85 32.63
C ASP A 295 9.16 1.79 31.90
N ILE A 296 8.73 2.89 31.25
CA ILE A 296 7.52 2.94 30.42
C ILE A 296 7.67 2.03 29.21
N ILE A 297 8.77 2.14 28.45
CA ILE A 297 9.05 1.26 27.31
C ILE A 297 9.02 -0.20 27.74
N LYS A 298 9.70 -0.55 28.82
CA LYS A 298 9.72 -1.91 29.36
C LYS A 298 8.33 -2.41 29.71
N ALA A 299 7.49 -1.59 30.34
CA ALA A 299 6.14 -1.95 30.74
C ALA A 299 5.22 -2.14 29.51
N MET A 300 5.28 -1.24 28.52
CA MET A 300 4.50 -1.36 27.27
C MET A 300 4.86 -2.64 26.51
N TYR A 301 6.16 -2.94 26.38
CA TYR A 301 6.61 -4.13 25.67
C TYR A 301 6.37 -5.43 26.47
N ALA A 302 6.25 -5.36 27.80
CA ALA A 302 5.81 -6.50 28.60
C ALA A 302 4.36 -6.89 28.33
N ASP A 303 3.50 -5.90 28.05
CA ASP A 303 2.11 -6.16 27.63
C ASP A 303 2.03 -6.69 26.19
N LEU A 304 2.88 -6.15 25.29
CA LEU A 304 2.79 -6.38 23.86
C LEU A 304 3.47 -7.69 23.39
N VAL A 305 4.73 -7.90 23.77
CA VAL A 305 5.58 -8.96 23.18
C VAL A 305 5.02 -10.38 23.31
N PRO A 306 4.36 -10.77 24.42
CA PRO A 306 3.79 -12.12 24.54
C PRO A 306 2.74 -12.46 23.47
N LEU A 307 2.12 -11.47 22.85
CA LEU A 307 1.09 -11.65 21.84
C LEU A 307 1.67 -11.91 20.43
N PHE A 308 2.94 -11.54 20.21
CA PHE A 308 3.58 -11.59 18.90
C PHE A 308 4.71 -12.62 18.87
N PRO A 309 4.46 -13.86 18.42
CA PRO A 309 5.46 -14.93 18.42
C PRO A 309 6.56 -14.75 17.35
N GLY A 310 6.37 -13.86 16.37
CA GLY A 310 7.33 -13.58 15.29
C GLY A 310 8.70 -13.14 15.79
N PRO A 311 9.73 -13.15 14.93
CA PRO A 311 11.12 -12.91 15.34
C PRO A 311 11.45 -11.43 15.55
N PHE A 312 10.59 -10.50 15.17
CA PHE A 312 10.87 -9.08 15.10
C PHE A 312 10.03 -8.24 16.06
N LEU A 313 10.59 -7.10 16.47
CA LEU A 313 9.87 -5.97 17.07
C LEU A 313 10.34 -4.70 16.36
N HIS A 314 9.42 -3.91 15.80
CA HIS A 314 9.77 -2.60 15.26
C HIS A 314 9.57 -1.55 16.35
N VAL A 315 10.63 -0.81 16.67
CA VAL A 315 10.68 0.14 17.81
C VAL A 315 10.54 1.59 17.40
N GLY A 316 10.25 1.84 16.12
CA GLY A 316 10.10 3.20 15.57
C GLY A 316 11.42 3.95 15.49
N GLY A 317 11.43 5.15 16.07
CA GLY A 317 12.64 5.97 16.22
C GLY A 317 12.85 7.00 15.12
N ASP A 318 11.88 7.20 14.26
CA ASP A 318 11.84 8.21 13.21
C ASP A 318 11.42 9.59 13.75
N GLU A 319 11.65 10.63 12.95
CA GLU A 319 11.16 12.00 13.08
C GLU A 319 11.30 12.63 14.47
N THR A 320 12.38 12.37 15.18
CA THR A 320 12.63 12.87 16.53
C THR A 320 13.04 14.36 16.54
N PHE A 321 12.26 15.23 15.88
CA PHE A 321 12.61 16.65 15.66
C PHE A 321 12.73 17.49 16.93
N GLU A 322 12.11 17.10 18.04
CA GLU A 322 12.22 17.80 19.33
C GLU A 322 13.56 17.52 20.05
N LEU A 323 14.24 16.43 19.67
CA LEU A 323 15.50 16.03 20.31
C LEU A 323 16.54 17.16 20.23
N GLY A 324 17.13 17.51 21.34
CA GLY A 324 18.07 18.65 21.45
C GLY A 324 17.41 20.02 21.69
N HIS A 325 16.07 20.06 21.71
CA HIS A 325 15.33 21.31 21.90
C HIS A 325 14.55 21.39 23.23
N GLY A 326 14.70 20.40 24.07
CA GLY A 326 14.05 20.29 25.37
C GLY A 326 15.01 19.76 26.44
N GLN A 327 14.64 18.69 27.13
CA GLN A 327 15.41 18.10 28.22
C GLN A 327 16.81 17.61 27.80
N THR A 328 16.97 17.21 26.53
CA THR A 328 18.26 16.77 25.97
C THR A 328 19.16 17.89 25.49
N ALA A 329 18.73 19.17 25.52
CA ALA A 329 19.49 20.28 24.93
C ALA A 329 20.93 20.37 25.43
N ALA A 330 21.16 20.27 26.74
CA ALA A 330 22.51 20.32 27.34
C ALA A 330 23.37 19.13 26.90
N ARG A 331 22.80 17.91 26.85
CA ARG A 331 23.51 16.70 26.42
C ARG A 331 23.82 16.76 24.92
N ALA A 332 22.89 17.23 24.11
CA ALA A 332 23.10 17.41 22.66
C ALA A 332 24.18 18.44 22.34
N ALA A 333 24.27 19.53 23.13
CA ALA A 333 25.35 20.51 23.02
C ALA A 333 26.74 19.93 23.39
N ASP A 334 26.79 19.00 24.34
CA ASP A 334 28.03 18.36 24.81
C ASP A 334 28.55 17.29 23.84
N VAL A 335 27.70 16.34 23.42
CA VAL A 335 28.12 15.15 22.66
C VAL A 335 27.62 15.10 21.22
N GLY A 336 26.80 16.04 20.83
CA GLY A 336 26.13 16.05 19.53
C GLY A 336 24.83 15.24 19.47
N LEU A 337 23.88 15.73 18.67
CA LEU A 337 22.52 15.16 18.58
C LEU A 337 22.51 13.70 18.13
N GLY A 338 23.31 13.34 17.11
CA GLY A 338 23.42 11.97 16.62
C GLY A 338 23.88 10.98 17.71
N ARG A 339 24.75 11.41 18.60
CA ARG A 339 25.20 10.58 19.73
C ARG A 339 24.06 10.32 20.72
N VAL A 340 23.30 11.37 21.07
CA VAL A 340 22.12 11.23 21.95
C VAL A 340 21.10 10.25 21.38
N TYR A 341 20.81 10.38 20.08
CA TYR A 341 19.89 9.47 19.37
C TYR A 341 20.37 8.02 19.43
N LEU A 342 21.61 7.77 19.05
CA LEU A 342 22.14 6.40 18.96
C LEU A 342 22.33 5.76 20.34
N GLU A 343 22.67 6.52 21.37
CA GLU A 343 22.72 6.04 22.76
C GLU A 343 21.31 5.62 23.25
N HIS A 344 20.26 6.37 22.86
CA HIS A 344 18.89 5.95 23.15
C HIS A 344 18.56 4.60 22.47
N MET A 345 18.85 4.46 21.19
CA MET A 345 18.59 3.23 20.45
C MET A 345 19.34 2.02 21.04
N GLN A 346 20.58 2.21 21.49
CA GLN A 346 21.33 1.18 22.22
C GLN A 346 20.63 0.79 23.54
N LYS A 347 20.14 1.79 24.29
CA LYS A 347 19.46 1.55 25.57
C LYS A 347 18.11 0.88 25.38
N VAL A 348 17.35 1.25 24.33
CA VAL A 348 16.12 0.53 23.92
C VAL A 348 16.45 -0.93 23.61
N ASN A 349 17.48 -1.20 22.80
CA ASN A 349 17.90 -2.56 22.49
C ASN A 349 18.26 -3.35 23.75
N ALA A 350 19.05 -2.76 24.66
CA ALA A 350 19.39 -3.41 25.93
C ALA A 350 18.16 -3.67 26.83
N THR A 351 17.19 -2.76 26.85
CA THR A 351 15.94 -2.89 27.62
C THR A 351 15.08 -4.05 27.12
N LEU A 352 15.03 -4.26 25.79
CA LEU A 352 14.20 -5.27 25.15
C LEU A 352 14.93 -6.60 24.87
N GLN A 353 16.24 -6.67 25.08
CA GLN A 353 17.07 -7.86 24.88
C GLN A 353 16.51 -9.13 25.55
N PRO A 354 15.90 -9.10 26.78
CA PRO A 354 15.34 -10.29 27.39
C PRO A 354 14.25 -11.02 26.62
N TYR A 355 13.64 -10.36 25.61
CA TYR A 355 12.63 -10.98 24.75
C TYR A 355 13.22 -11.79 23.59
N HIS A 356 14.54 -11.73 23.36
CA HIS A 356 15.24 -12.47 22.29
C HIS A 356 14.66 -12.22 20.89
N LYS A 357 14.21 -10.99 20.60
CA LYS A 357 13.72 -10.54 19.29
C LYS A 357 14.75 -9.65 18.61
N GLN A 358 14.78 -9.67 17.28
CA GLN A 358 15.54 -8.68 16.52
C GLN A 358 14.75 -7.38 16.46
N LEU A 359 15.39 -6.27 16.83
CA LEU A 359 14.78 -4.97 16.78
C LEU A 359 14.93 -4.34 15.40
N MET A 360 13.84 -3.84 14.85
CA MET A 360 13.80 -3.02 13.64
C MET A 360 13.62 -1.56 14.04
N PHE A 361 14.20 -0.63 13.28
CA PHE A 361 14.05 0.81 13.51
C PHE A 361 14.07 1.59 12.20
N TRP A 362 13.33 2.71 12.15
CA TRP A 362 13.33 3.60 11.00
C TRP A 362 14.68 4.30 10.81
N GLY A 363 15.13 4.37 9.56
CA GLY A 363 16.50 4.73 9.24
C GLY A 363 16.79 6.23 9.06
N ASP A 364 15.80 7.11 9.02
CA ASP A 364 15.95 8.51 8.62
C ASP A 364 16.89 9.33 9.50
N ILE A 365 16.78 9.22 10.84
CA ILE A 365 17.58 10.00 11.78
C ILE A 365 19.01 9.47 11.85
N ALA A 366 19.19 8.14 11.97
CA ALA A 366 20.51 7.52 12.06
C ALA A 366 21.35 7.79 10.78
N LEU A 367 20.71 7.87 9.61
CA LEU A 367 21.34 8.15 8.33
C LEU A 367 21.99 9.55 8.28
N LYS A 368 21.50 10.51 9.06
CA LYS A 368 22.12 11.85 9.18
C LYS A 368 23.49 11.81 9.84
N TYR A 369 23.85 10.69 10.50
CA TYR A 369 25.10 10.50 11.25
C TYR A 369 25.81 9.20 10.85
N PRO A 370 26.15 8.98 9.58
CA PRO A 370 26.66 7.70 9.08
C PRO A 370 27.95 7.26 9.75
N GLN A 371 28.78 8.19 10.19
CA GLN A 371 30.03 7.94 10.92
C GLN A 371 29.80 7.33 12.32
N LEU A 372 28.59 7.41 12.86
CA LEU A 372 28.22 6.89 14.18
C LEU A 372 27.44 5.55 14.09
N LEU A 373 27.06 5.08 12.92
CA LEU A 373 26.28 3.84 12.75
C LEU A 373 26.99 2.60 13.33
N GLY A 374 28.32 2.66 13.39
CA GLY A 374 29.13 1.61 14.04
C GLY A 374 28.82 1.36 15.52
N ILE A 375 28.15 2.30 16.20
CA ILE A 375 27.73 2.19 17.61
C ILE A 375 26.55 1.23 17.78
N LEU A 376 25.66 1.13 16.78
CA LEU A 376 24.47 0.30 16.87
C LEU A 376 24.82 -1.19 16.96
N PRO A 377 24.09 -1.97 17.78
CA PRO A 377 24.17 -3.43 17.81
C PRO A 377 23.95 -4.03 16.42
N LYS A 378 24.75 -5.04 16.03
CA LYS A 378 24.73 -5.59 14.66
C LYS A 378 23.58 -6.55 14.40
N ASP A 379 22.86 -6.93 15.42
CA ASP A 379 21.63 -7.70 15.36
C ASP A 379 20.37 -6.84 15.12
N MET A 380 20.50 -5.51 15.20
CA MET A 380 19.41 -4.60 14.80
C MET A 380 19.26 -4.54 13.27
N ILE A 381 18.02 -4.34 12.83
CA ILE A 381 17.65 -4.20 11.42
C ILE A 381 17.31 -2.74 11.15
N ALA A 382 18.04 -2.09 10.26
CA ALA A 382 17.72 -0.75 9.80
C ALA A 382 16.64 -0.82 8.72
N VAL A 383 15.65 0.08 8.81
CA VAL A 383 14.55 0.20 7.87
C VAL A 383 14.61 1.60 7.23
N PRO A 384 15.51 1.83 6.25
CA PRO A 384 15.52 3.08 5.49
C PRO A 384 14.25 3.20 4.66
N TRP A 385 13.68 4.40 4.65
CA TRP A 385 12.46 4.73 3.92
C TRP A 385 12.63 5.99 3.07
N ASP A 386 11.93 6.04 1.98
CA ASP A 386 11.82 7.18 1.08
C ASP A 386 10.67 6.90 0.10
N TYR A 387 9.91 7.90 -0.25
CA TYR A 387 8.65 7.71 -0.99
C TYR A 387 8.64 8.39 -2.36
N ASP A 388 9.70 9.10 -2.72
CA ASP A 388 9.82 9.73 -4.03
C ASP A 388 10.10 8.71 -5.15
N ALA A 389 9.72 9.04 -6.37
CA ALA A 389 10.06 8.27 -7.58
C ALA A 389 11.51 8.52 -8.02
N LYS A 390 12.49 8.14 -7.18
CA LYS A 390 13.93 8.33 -7.44
C LYS A 390 14.49 7.22 -8.33
N PRO A 391 15.50 7.52 -9.16
CA PRO A 391 16.15 6.51 -10.01
C PRO A 391 16.98 5.50 -9.21
N SER A 392 17.46 5.84 -8.01
CA SER A 392 18.21 4.96 -7.11
C SER A 392 18.08 5.36 -5.65
N PHE A 393 18.12 4.34 -4.78
CA PHE A 393 18.08 4.41 -3.31
C PHE A 393 19.36 3.88 -2.65
N GLU A 394 20.41 3.60 -3.42
CA GLU A 394 21.67 3.06 -2.88
C GLU A 394 22.27 3.96 -1.80
N SER A 395 22.11 5.29 -1.92
CA SER A 395 22.65 6.27 -0.97
C SER A 395 22.08 6.16 0.44
N ILE A 396 20.86 5.66 0.58
CA ILE A 396 20.20 5.48 1.90
C ILE A 396 20.30 4.04 2.41
N ILE A 397 20.58 3.06 1.55
CA ILE A 397 20.76 1.66 1.93
C ILE A 397 22.22 1.37 2.33
N LYS A 398 23.16 1.80 1.49
CA LYS A 398 24.59 1.46 1.59
C LYS A 398 25.22 1.82 2.93
N PRO A 399 24.97 2.98 3.58
CA PRO A 399 25.56 3.30 4.88
C PRO A 399 25.28 2.26 5.97
N TYR A 400 24.07 1.71 6.02
CA TYR A 400 23.71 0.66 6.97
C TYR A 400 24.41 -0.65 6.66
N ARG A 401 24.47 -1.04 5.38
CA ARG A 401 25.18 -2.25 4.96
C ARG A 401 26.68 -2.17 5.24
N ASP A 402 27.30 -1.01 4.94
CA ASP A 402 28.72 -0.75 5.24
C ASP A 402 29.00 -0.77 6.75
N ALA A 403 28.04 -0.35 7.56
CA ALA A 403 28.11 -0.47 9.01
C ALA A 403 27.87 -1.91 9.54
N GLY A 404 27.55 -2.87 8.66
CA GLY A 404 27.33 -4.29 9.02
C GLY A 404 25.96 -4.59 9.62
N LEU A 405 24.97 -3.70 9.42
CA LEU A 405 23.58 -3.92 9.84
C LEU A 405 22.80 -4.70 8.77
N LEU A 406 21.80 -5.45 9.20
CA LEU A 406 20.77 -5.97 8.32
C LEU A 406 19.87 -4.82 7.87
N VAL A 407 19.27 -4.96 6.69
CA VAL A 407 18.40 -3.94 6.11
C VAL A 407 17.12 -4.57 5.57
N ILE A 408 16.00 -3.92 5.84
CA ILE A 408 14.72 -4.10 5.15
C ILE A 408 14.39 -2.75 4.51
N VAL A 409 14.16 -2.70 3.19
CA VAL A 409 13.85 -1.44 2.51
C VAL A 409 12.36 -1.12 2.63
N ALA A 410 12.01 0.15 2.83
CA ALA A 410 10.63 0.57 3.03
C ALA A 410 10.16 1.60 1.96
N PRO A 411 9.70 1.12 0.80
CA PRO A 411 8.99 1.95 -0.16
C PRO A 411 7.56 2.25 0.31
N GLY A 412 6.88 3.21 -0.35
CA GLY A 412 5.53 3.65 0.01
C GLY A 412 4.47 3.39 -1.05
N ALA A 413 3.25 3.07 -0.59
CA ALA A 413 2.09 2.85 -1.44
C ALA A 413 1.44 4.15 -1.95
N GLN A 414 1.89 5.33 -1.51
CA GLN A 414 1.42 6.67 -1.92
C GLN A 414 -0.06 6.94 -1.58
N THR A 415 -0.54 6.44 -0.44
CA THR A 415 -1.95 6.57 -0.03
C THR A 415 -2.26 7.83 0.77
N TRP A 416 -1.30 8.31 1.56
CA TRP A 416 -1.49 9.42 2.50
C TRP A 416 -1.66 10.76 1.79
N ASN A 417 -2.53 11.60 2.35
CA ASN A 417 -2.81 12.95 1.88
C ASN A 417 -3.28 13.01 0.42
N GLN A 418 -3.94 11.91 -0.07
CA GLN A 418 -4.34 11.79 -1.47
C GLN A 418 -5.82 11.44 -1.62
N LEU A 419 -6.47 12.03 -2.63
CA LEU A 419 -7.83 11.64 -3.05
C LEU A 419 -7.88 10.23 -3.63
N TRP A 420 -6.81 9.86 -4.33
CA TRP A 420 -6.51 8.56 -4.89
C TRP A 420 -4.98 8.39 -4.85
N PRO A 421 -4.44 7.21 -4.52
CA PRO A 421 -2.99 6.99 -4.50
C PRO A 421 -2.31 7.39 -5.80
N ASN A 422 -1.12 7.99 -5.72
CA ASN A 422 -0.31 8.29 -6.90
C ASN A 422 0.41 7.00 -7.36
N LEU A 423 -0.28 6.21 -8.20
CA LEU A 423 0.20 4.89 -8.61
C LEU A 423 1.49 4.95 -9.42
N ASP A 424 1.65 5.93 -10.31
CA ASP A 424 2.87 6.08 -11.11
C ASP A 424 4.10 6.33 -10.22
N THR A 425 3.97 7.20 -9.23
CA THR A 425 5.03 7.43 -8.23
C THR A 425 5.28 6.18 -7.40
N GLY A 426 4.23 5.52 -6.90
CA GLY A 426 4.32 4.31 -6.09
C GLY A 426 5.02 3.16 -6.81
N TYR A 427 4.65 2.88 -8.05
CA TYR A 427 5.28 1.82 -8.84
C TYR A 427 6.78 2.08 -9.08
N VAL A 428 7.17 3.31 -9.44
CA VAL A 428 8.57 3.66 -9.68
C VAL A 428 9.39 3.62 -8.38
N ASN A 429 8.84 4.15 -7.29
CA ASN A 429 9.45 4.10 -5.96
C ASN A 429 9.72 2.65 -5.54
N ILE A 430 8.68 1.82 -5.51
CA ILE A 430 8.76 0.40 -5.11
C ILE A 430 9.76 -0.35 -5.98
N ARG A 431 9.64 -0.28 -7.32
CA ARG A 431 10.53 -0.96 -8.26
C ARG A 431 11.99 -0.66 -7.98
N ASN A 432 12.34 0.62 -7.92
CA ASN A 432 13.72 1.05 -7.81
C ASN A 432 14.30 0.77 -6.41
N PHE A 433 13.50 0.96 -5.36
CA PHE A 433 13.96 0.73 -4.00
C PHE A 433 14.16 -0.76 -3.72
N VAL A 434 13.25 -1.61 -4.16
CA VAL A 434 13.38 -3.07 -4.01
C VAL A 434 14.54 -3.61 -4.84
N ARG A 435 14.70 -3.16 -6.11
CA ARG A 435 15.85 -3.50 -6.95
C ARG A 435 17.19 -3.19 -6.25
N ASP A 436 17.33 -1.97 -5.73
CA ASP A 436 18.57 -1.54 -5.08
C ASP A 436 18.76 -2.25 -3.74
N GLY A 437 17.67 -2.55 -3.02
CA GLY A 437 17.68 -3.39 -1.83
C GLY A 437 18.25 -4.78 -2.10
N GLN A 438 17.72 -5.46 -3.13
CA GLN A 438 18.22 -6.77 -3.55
C GLN A 438 19.71 -6.71 -3.93
N LYS A 439 20.11 -5.71 -4.74
CA LYS A 439 21.50 -5.49 -5.16
C LYS A 439 22.47 -5.33 -3.99
N LEU A 440 22.04 -4.66 -2.91
CA LEU A 440 22.84 -4.39 -1.72
C LEU A 440 22.65 -5.43 -0.61
N GLY A 441 21.90 -6.50 -0.85
CA GLY A 441 21.72 -7.61 0.09
C GLY A 441 20.78 -7.26 1.26
N ALA A 442 19.77 -6.44 1.04
CA ALA A 442 18.66 -6.30 1.98
C ALA A 442 17.92 -7.64 2.13
N ILE A 443 17.51 -7.97 3.35
CA ILE A 443 16.84 -9.25 3.65
C ILE A 443 15.34 -9.21 3.33
N GLY A 444 14.78 -8.02 3.08
CA GLY A 444 13.35 -7.89 2.80
C GLY A 444 12.92 -6.51 2.36
N VAL A 445 11.64 -6.42 2.07
CA VAL A 445 10.89 -5.18 1.81
C VAL A 445 9.74 -5.06 2.81
N LEU A 446 9.45 -3.85 3.25
CA LEU A 446 8.27 -3.47 4.03
C LEU A 446 7.58 -2.33 3.28
N ASN A 447 6.59 -2.65 2.45
CA ASN A 447 5.83 -1.65 1.69
C ASN A 447 4.83 -0.96 2.63
N THR A 448 4.91 0.36 2.76
CA THR A 448 4.18 1.10 3.79
C THR A 448 2.93 1.78 3.25
N THR A 449 1.87 1.79 4.05
CA THR A 449 0.74 2.72 3.95
C THR A 449 0.77 3.67 5.15
N TRP A 450 0.36 4.93 4.94
CA TRP A 450 0.27 5.92 5.98
C TRP A 450 -1.09 6.60 5.96
N ASN A 451 -1.48 7.13 7.13
CA ASN A 451 -2.72 7.85 7.36
C ASN A 451 -2.45 9.25 7.97
N ASP A 452 -1.50 9.99 7.40
CA ASP A 452 -1.04 11.27 7.97
C ASP A 452 -2.15 12.32 8.12
N ASP A 453 -3.15 12.30 7.21
CA ASP A 453 -4.35 13.14 7.21
C ASP A 453 -5.54 12.51 7.98
N GLY A 454 -5.43 11.25 8.37
CA GLY A 454 -6.49 10.51 9.07
C GLY A 454 -7.68 10.12 8.19
N GLU A 455 -7.53 10.13 6.85
CA GLU A 455 -8.65 9.89 5.92
C GLU A 455 -8.38 8.91 4.78
N ALA A 456 -7.26 8.17 4.81
CA ALA A 456 -7.00 7.18 3.77
C ALA A 456 -7.97 5.98 3.86
N ILE A 457 -8.42 5.49 2.71
CA ILE A 457 -9.18 4.24 2.57
C ILE A 457 -8.20 3.17 2.07
N TYR A 458 -7.96 2.13 2.88
CA TYR A 458 -6.94 1.12 2.60
C TYR A 458 -7.19 0.38 1.28
N GLY A 459 -8.46 0.14 0.93
CA GLY A 459 -8.82 -0.52 -0.32
C GLY A 459 -8.28 0.14 -1.59
N MET A 460 -7.91 1.42 -1.52
CA MET A 460 -7.28 2.14 -2.64
C MET A 460 -5.81 1.75 -2.85
N ALA A 461 -5.13 1.17 -1.84
CA ALA A 461 -3.71 0.83 -1.88
C ALA A 461 -3.38 -0.48 -2.62
N TRP A 462 -4.35 -1.34 -2.88
CA TRP A 462 -4.11 -2.69 -3.39
C TRP A 462 -3.17 -2.76 -4.59
N PRO A 463 -3.28 -1.91 -5.63
CA PRO A 463 -2.41 -2.00 -6.79
C PRO A 463 -0.92 -1.89 -6.43
N THR A 464 -0.54 -0.92 -5.61
CA THR A 464 0.86 -0.69 -5.19
C THR A 464 1.34 -1.73 -4.17
N LEU A 465 0.47 -2.17 -3.25
CA LEU A 465 0.83 -3.20 -2.27
C LEU A 465 1.12 -4.56 -2.93
N ILE A 466 0.30 -4.95 -3.91
CA ILE A 466 0.49 -6.19 -4.67
C ILE A 466 1.72 -6.09 -5.57
N PHE A 467 1.99 -4.91 -6.16
CA PHE A 467 3.23 -4.67 -6.88
C PHE A 467 4.46 -4.81 -5.99
N GLY A 468 4.41 -4.28 -4.75
CA GLY A 468 5.48 -4.43 -3.77
C GLY A 468 5.75 -5.89 -3.39
N ALA A 469 4.69 -6.69 -3.22
CA ALA A 469 4.79 -8.13 -3.01
C ALA A 469 5.47 -8.84 -4.20
N ALA A 470 5.06 -8.49 -5.42
CA ALA A 470 5.66 -9.03 -6.65
C ALA A 470 7.13 -8.63 -6.78
N ALA A 471 7.49 -7.37 -6.53
CA ALA A 471 8.86 -6.88 -6.60
C ALA A 471 9.78 -7.59 -5.58
N GLY A 472 9.30 -7.83 -4.36
CA GLY A 472 10.06 -8.58 -3.35
C GLY A 472 10.26 -10.07 -3.69
N TRP A 473 9.34 -10.65 -4.47
CA TRP A 473 9.42 -12.03 -4.94
C TRP A 473 10.32 -12.17 -6.17
N GLN A 474 10.14 -11.32 -7.18
CA GLN A 474 10.87 -11.31 -8.44
C GLN A 474 12.33 -10.88 -8.25
N ALA A 475 13.18 -11.16 -9.25
CA ALA A 475 14.59 -10.77 -9.22
C ALA A 475 14.83 -9.44 -9.96
N GLY A 476 15.59 -8.54 -9.35
CA GLY A 476 16.05 -7.32 -10.00
C GLY A 476 14.95 -6.28 -10.22
N GLU A 477 14.90 -5.70 -11.41
CA GLU A 477 13.95 -4.63 -11.76
C GLU A 477 12.65 -5.22 -12.28
N SER A 478 11.56 -5.08 -11.49
CA SER A 478 10.23 -5.56 -11.87
C SER A 478 9.64 -4.74 -13.01
N ASN A 479 8.95 -5.40 -13.94
CA ASN A 479 8.31 -4.75 -15.08
C ASN A 479 6.93 -4.24 -14.70
N ILE A 480 6.75 -2.91 -14.65
CA ILE A 480 5.50 -2.23 -14.27
C ILE A 480 4.40 -2.52 -15.31
N ASP A 481 4.71 -2.45 -16.61
CA ASP A 481 3.71 -2.64 -17.66
C ASP A 481 3.19 -4.08 -17.66
N GLN A 482 4.06 -5.06 -17.48
CA GLN A 482 3.69 -6.46 -17.37
C GLN A 482 2.82 -6.70 -16.10
N PHE A 483 3.15 -6.06 -14.99
CA PHE A 483 2.32 -6.13 -13.79
C PHE A 483 0.92 -5.55 -14.05
N LYS A 484 0.84 -4.37 -14.66
CA LYS A 484 -0.44 -3.74 -15.04
C LYS A 484 -1.23 -4.65 -15.98
N ASP A 485 -0.60 -5.31 -16.95
CA ASP A 485 -1.24 -6.26 -17.88
C ASP A 485 -1.80 -7.51 -17.19
N ALA A 486 -1.17 -7.94 -16.10
CA ALA A 486 -1.57 -9.11 -15.35
C ALA A 486 -2.62 -8.81 -14.27
N TYR A 487 -2.74 -7.55 -13.81
CA TYR A 487 -3.48 -7.18 -12.62
C TYR A 487 -4.96 -7.55 -12.68
N ASP A 488 -5.65 -7.27 -13.78
CA ASP A 488 -7.07 -7.57 -13.93
C ASP A 488 -7.36 -9.07 -13.75
N TRP A 489 -6.56 -9.92 -14.38
CA TRP A 489 -6.71 -11.35 -14.19
C TRP A 489 -6.29 -11.81 -12.80
N ALA A 490 -5.12 -11.39 -12.34
CA ALA A 490 -4.57 -11.85 -11.07
C ALA A 490 -5.41 -11.40 -9.87
N PHE A 491 -5.98 -10.18 -9.91
CA PHE A 491 -6.73 -9.60 -8.80
C PHE A 491 -8.25 -9.80 -8.94
N TYR A 492 -8.82 -9.40 -10.07
CA TYR A 492 -10.27 -9.44 -10.27
C TYR A 492 -10.77 -10.72 -10.94
N ARG A 493 -9.88 -11.63 -11.37
CA ARG A 493 -10.23 -12.79 -12.23
C ARG A 493 -10.96 -12.36 -13.51
N ASN A 494 -10.66 -11.16 -14.01
CA ASN A 494 -11.18 -10.64 -15.27
C ASN A 494 -10.17 -10.83 -16.41
N GLY A 495 -10.64 -11.33 -17.54
CA GLY A 495 -9.76 -11.67 -18.67
C GLY A 495 -9.36 -10.49 -19.57
N ASP A 496 -10.08 -9.37 -19.50
CA ASP A 496 -9.80 -8.15 -20.27
C ASP A 496 -9.14 -7.06 -19.40
N ALA A 497 -8.80 -5.91 -19.97
CA ALA A 497 -8.09 -4.82 -19.30
C ALA A 497 -9.03 -3.76 -18.68
N THR A 498 -10.27 -4.11 -18.34
CA THR A 498 -11.31 -3.17 -17.92
C THR A 498 -10.92 -2.35 -16.67
N PHE A 499 -10.40 -3.01 -15.64
CA PHE A 499 -10.06 -2.35 -14.38
C PHE A 499 -8.69 -1.70 -14.42
N ARG A 500 -7.75 -2.25 -15.21
CA ARG A 500 -6.51 -1.58 -15.56
C ARG A 500 -6.78 -0.21 -16.19
N ASP A 501 -7.66 -0.15 -17.19
CA ASP A 501 -8.01 1.09 -17.87
C ASP A 501 -8.67 2.10 -16.89
N ALA A 502 -9.47 1.61 -15.93
CA ALA A 502 -10.03 2.46 -14.89
C ALA A 502 -8.94 3.01 -13.93
N LEU A 503 -7.96 2.20 -13.52
CA LEU A 503 -6.82 2.63 -12.70
C LEU A 503 -5.98 3.68 -13.43
N GLU A 504 -5.66 3.48 -14.71
CA GLU A 504 -4.91 4.42 -15.53
C GLU A 504 -5.67 5.76 -15.72
N ASN A 505 -6.99 5.71 -15.84
CA ASN A 505 -7.82 6.90 -15.90
C ASN A 505 -7.87 7.67 -14.57
N LEU A 506 -7.87 6.97 -13.42
CA LEU A 506 -7.77 7.59 -12.10
C LEU A 506 -6.42 8.31 -11.90
N ASP A 507 -5.34 7.73 -12.38
CA ASP A 507 -3.99 8.29 -12.24
C ASP A 507 -3.79 9.58 -13.08
N ARG A 508 -4.65 9.81 -14.09
CA ARG A 508 -4.66 11.06 -14.89
C ARG A 508 -4.86 12.32 -14.05
N GLY A 509 -5.52 12.22 -12.90
CA GLY A 509 -5.63 13.33 -11.95
C GLY A 509 -4.26 13.85 -11.51
N HIS A 510 -3.38 12.97 -11.06
CA HIS A 510 -2.01 13.31 -10.70
C HIS A 510 -1.18 13.81 -11.89
N GLN A 511 -1.33 13.16 -13.05
CA GLN A 511 -0.64 13.56 -14.28
C GLN A 511 -1.05 14.97 -14.74
N ALA A 512 -2.34 15.32 -14.61
CA ALA A 512 -2.84 16.64 -14.94
C ALA A 512 -2.29 17.73 -14.01
N LEU A 513 -2.22 17.45 -12.70
CA LEU A 513 -1.60 18.35 -11.72
C LEU A 513 -0.11 18.55 -11.99
N ALA A 514 0.62 17.49 -12.32
CA ALA A 514 2.04 17.56 -12.64
C ALA A 514 2.32 18.47 -13.86
N LYS A 515 1.46 18.47 -14.88
CA LYS A 515 1.59 19.34 -16.06
C LYS A 515 1.53 20.83 -15.75
N ILE A 516 0.83 21.21 -14.68
CA ILE A 516 0.71 22.59 -14.22
C ILE A 516 1.65 22.90 -13.03
N ASN A 517 2.61 22.03 -12.74
CA ASN A 517 3.55 22.14 -11.62
C ASN A 517 2.83 22.34 -10.26
N VAL A 518 1.78 21.55 -10.00
CA VAL A 518 1.15 21.42 -8.69
C VAL A 518 1.59 20.09 -8.12
N HIS A 519 2.37 20.14 -7.04
CA HIS A 519 2.95 18.98 -6.34
C HIS A 519 2.53 18.99 -4.86
N THR A 520 1.35 19.53 -4.58
CA THR A 520 0.81 19.56 -3.24
C THR A 520 -0.05 18.31 -2.98
N GLU A 521 -0.35 18.06 -1.73
CA GLU A 521 -1.25 17.01 -1.28
C GLU A 521 -2.65 17.27 -1.82
N THR A 522 -3.29 16.23 -2.35
CA THR A 522 -4.53 16.43 -3.12
C THR A 522 -5.75 16.59 -2.25
N ASP A 523 -5.72 16.09 -1.02
CA ASP A 523 -6.75 16.31 -0.01
C ASP A 523 -6.81 17.79 0.42
N ASP A 524 -5.68 18.48 0.60
CA ASP A 524 -5.62 19.92 0.82
C ASP A 524 -6.33 20.70 -0.28
N LEU A 525 -6.10 20.32 -1.54
CA LEU A 525 -6.80 20.94 -2.68
C LEU A 525 -8.30 20.69 -2.63
N PHE A 526 -8.71 19.52 -2.15
CA PHE A 526 -10.12 19.16 -2.04
C PHE A 526 -10.84 19.95 -0.94
N TRP A 527 -10.19 20.17 0.20
CA TRP A 527 -10.81 20.83 1.35
C TRP A 527 -10.79 22.36 1.28
N ILE A 528 -9.97 22.96 0.43
CA ILE A 528 -9.89 24.43 0.33
C ILE A 528 -11.23 25.06 -0.05
N ASP A 529 -11.66 26.09 0.69
CA ASP A 529 -12.85 26.90 0.34
C ASP A 529 -12.54 27.76 -0.88
N PRO A 530 -13.21 27.54 -2.04
CA PRO A 530 -12.93 28.26 -3.27
C PRO A 530 -13.36 29.74 -3.23
N PHE A 531 -14.07 30.17 -2.20
CA PHE A 531 -14.60 31.53 -2.03
C PHE A 531 -13.82 32.36 -1.01
N THR A 532 -12.61 31.93 -0.68
CA THR A 532 -11.57 32.76 -0.06
C THR A 532 -10.60 33.30 -1.10
N PRO A 533 -9.84 34.37 -0.85
CA PRO A 533 -8.84 34.87 -1.82
C PRO A 533 -7.81 33.80 -2.20
N GLU A 534 -7.31 33.05 -1.24
CA GLU A 534 -6.31 31.97 -1.42
C GLU A 534 -6.93 30.81 -2.21
N GLY A 535 -8.14 30.38 -1.82
CA GLY A 535 -8.84 29.29 -2.51
C GLY A 535 -9.21 29.66 -3.94
N ALA A 536 -9.72 30.86 -4.18
CA ALA A 536 -10.01 31.34 -5.54
C ALA A 536 -8.76 31.31 -6.43
N ASN A 537 -7.61 31.80 -5.94
CA ASN A 537 -6.35 31.75 -6.67
C ASN A 537 -5.89 30.32 -6.95
N MET A 538 -6.09 29.39 -6.00
CA MET A 538 -5.77 27.97 -6.22
C MET A 538 -6.71 27.38 -7.27
N MET A 539 -8.02 27.60 -7.19
CA MET A 539 -8.98 27.12 -8.21
C MET A 539 -8.66 27.69 -9.59
N GLN A 540 -8.22 28.94 -9.67
CA GLN A 540 -7.77 29.55 -10.94
C GLN A 540 -6.58 28.79 -11.53
N LYS A 541 -5.60 28.40 -10.68
CA LYS A 541 -4.46 27.61 -11.12
C LYS A 541 -4.88 26.21 -11.56
N LEU A 542 -5.77 25.56 -10.81
CA LEU A 542 -6.26 24.21 -11.11
C LEU A 542 -7.15 24.13 -12.36
N ALA A 543 -7.81 25.22 -12.74
CA ALA A 543 -8.73 25.25 -13.89
C ALA A 543 -8.08 24.77 -15.21
N ALA A 544 -6.75 24.92 -15.35
CA ALA A 544 -6.03 24.42 -16.53
C ALA A 544 -5.92 22.88 -16.56
N ALA A 545 -5.93 22.22 -15.41
CA ALA A 545 -5.86 20.76 -15.28
C ALA A 545 -7.24 20.10 -15.14
N ALA A 546 -8.25 20.86 -14.72
CA ALA A 546 -9.56 20.35 -14.35
C ALA A 546 -10.26 19.55 -15.47
N PRO A 547 -10.26 19.96 -16.76
CA PRO A 547 -10.91 19.18 -17.82
C PRO A 547 -10.29 17.78 -18.00
N GLU A 548 -8.95 17.66 -17.92
CA GLU A 548 -8.27 16.37 -18.04
C GLU A 548 -8.51 15.49 -16.81
N MET A 549 -8.48 16.08 -15.63
CA MET A 549 -8.77 15.42 -14.36
C MET A 549 -10.18 14.85 -14.35
N ARG A 550 -11.19 15.66 -14.70
CA ARG A 550 -12.59 15.25 -14.78
C ARG A 550 -12.81 14.15 -15.81
N LEU A 551 -12.29 14.36 -17.03
CA LEU A 551 -12.43 13.37 -18.10
C LEU A 551 -11.86 12.00 -17.71
N GLY A 552 -10.69 11.97 -17.01
CA GLY A 552 -10.14 10.75 -16.44
C GLY A 552 -11.08 10.11 -15.43
N ALA A 553 -11.56 10.89 -14.45
CA ALA A 553 -12.48 10.43 -13.43
C ALA A 553 -13.80 9.89 -14.00
N GLU A 554 -14.40 10.62 -14.95
CA GLU A 554 -15.66 10.24 -15.62
C GLU A 554 -15.51 8.96 -16.46
N HIS A 555 -14.40 8.78 -17.19
CA HIS A 555 -14.11 7.54 -17.90
C HIS A 555 -13.94 6.35 -16.94
N ALA A 556 -13.25 6.56 -15.81
CA ALA A 556 -13.16 5.53 -14.79
C ALA A 556 -14.54 5.16 -14.23
N LEU A 557 -15.37 6.15 -13.88
CA LEU A 557 -16.75 5.92 -13.41
C LEU A 557 -17.60 5.18 -14.43
N GLU A 558 -17.57 5.59 -15.71
CA GLU A 558 -18.32 4.92 -16.78
C GLU A 558 -17.90 3.46 -16.91
N SER A 559 -16.58 3.19 -16.90
CA SER A 559 -16.04 1.82 -16.95
C SER A 559 -16.49 1.00 -15.76
N LEU A 560 -16.35 1.52 -14.54
CA LEU A 560 -16.72 0.83 -13.31
C LEU A 560 -18.22 0.50 -13.26
N TYR A 561 -19.09 1.47 -13.59
CA TYR A 561 -20.54 1.25 -13.59
C TYR A 561 -21.01 0.23 -14.63
N ARG A 562 -20.37 0.21 -15.81
CA ARG A 562 -20.74 -0.73 -16.88
C ARG A 562 -20.21 -2.14 -16.63
N ASN A 563 -19.11 -2.28 -15.93
CA ASN A 563 -18.33 -3.52 -15.92
C ASN A 563 -18.12 -4.15 -14.53
N ALA A 564 -18.73 -3.60 -13.47
CA ALA A 564 -18.54 -4.12 -12.10
C ALA A 564 -18.79 -5.65 -12.00
N ALA A 565 -19.76 -6.17 -12.74
CA ALA A 565 -20.09 -7.60 -12.75
C ALA A 565 -19.00 -8.49 -13.40
N LYS A 566 -18.01 -7.92 -14.08
CA LYS A 566 -16.87 -8.68 -14.64
C LYS A 566 -15.81 -9.02 -13.60
N ALA A 567 -15.82 -8.36 -12.44
CA ALA A 567 -14.94 -8.73 -11.34
C ALA A 567 -15.53 -9.98 -10.63
N HIS A 568 -14.81 -11.07 -10.69
CA HIS A 568 -15.19 -12.34 -10.03
C HIS A 568 -14.53 -12.50 -8.67
N ALA A 569 -13.55 -11.64 -8.32
CA ALA A 569 -12.91 -11.55 -7.02
C ALA A 569 -12.78 -10.07 -6.62
N HIS A 570 -12.67 -9.80 -5.32
CA HIS A 570 -12.39 -8.48 -4.72
C HIS A 570 -13.29 -7.33 -5.23
N GLN A 571 -14.57 -7.61 -5.50
CA GLN A 571 -15.54 -6.65 -6.04
C GLN A 571 -15.73 -5.41 -5.16
N ASP A 572 -15.57 -5.54 -3.85
CA ASP A 572 -15.71 -4.46 -2.89
C ASP A 572 -14.70 -3.33 -3.13
N THR A 573 -13.50 -3.62 -3.65
CA THR A 573 -12.49 -2.60 -3.99
C THR A 573 -12.91 -1.70 -5.16
N LEU A 574 -13.87 -2.11 -5.98
CA LEU A 574 -14.43 -1.26 -7.04
C LEU A 574 -15.21 -0.07 -6.48
N THR A 575 -15.76 -0.19 -5.27
CA THR A 575 -16.40 0.94 -4.58
C THR A 575 -15.39 1.97 -4.10
N ASP A 576 -14.17 1.54 -3.75
CA ASP A 576 -13.08 2.44 -3.37
C ASP A 576 -12.56 3.19 -4.59
N MET A 577 -12.39 2.51 -5.73
CA MET A 577 -12.09 3.15 -7.01
C MET A 577 -13.17 4.17 -7.41
N THR A 578 -14.45 3.82 -7.21
CA THR A 578 -15.59 4.70 -7.49
C THR A 578 -15.56 5.95 -6.61
N LEU A 579 -15.23 5.81 -5.32
CA LEU A 579 -15.06 6.95 -4.41
C LEU A 579 -13.89 7.85 -4.85
N GLY A 580 -12.74 7.28 -5.17
CA GLY A 580 -11.58 8.02 -5.69
C GLY A 580 -11.91 8.81 -6.96
N ALA A 581 -12.62 8.18 -7.90
CA ALA A 581 -13.05 8.83 -9.13
C ALA A 581 -14.01 10.01 -8.86
N TRP A 582 -15.00 9.84 -7.99
CA TRP A 582 -15.90 10.92 -7.60
C TRP A 582 -15.18 12.06 -6.86
N ARG A 583 -14.18 11.77 -6.03
CA ARG A 583 -13.37 12.82 -5.38
C ARG A 583 -12.56 13.62 -6.41
N TRP A 584 -11.96 12.95 -7.42
CA TRP A 584 -11.28 13.63 -8.53
C TRP A 584 -12.21 14.49 -9.39
N ASP A 585 -13.38 13.96 -9.78
CA ASP A 585 -14.37 14.73 -10.55
C ASP A 585 -14.85 15.96 -9.78
N ALA A 586 -15.15 15.80 -8.49
CA ALA A 586 -15.58 16.90 -7.62
C ALA A 586 -14.51 17.99 -7.45
N LEU A 587 -13.21 17.63 -7.35
CA LEU A 587 -12.13 18.61 -7.31
C LEU A 587 -12.02 19.39 -8.63
N GLY A 588 -12.09 18.69 -9.76
CA GLY A 588 -12.10 19.32 -11.08
C GLY A 588 -13.32 20.21 -11.30
N MET A 589 -14.52 19.72 -10.94
CA MET A 589 -15.77 20.48 -10.97
C MET A 589 -15.67 21.75 -10.11
N LYS A 590 -15.12 21.64 -8.89
CA LYS A 590 -14.89 22.79 -8.01
C LYS A 590 -14.01 23.85 -8.67
N ALA A 591 -12.94 23.43 -9.33
CA ALA A 591 -12.05 24.36 -10.03
C ALA A 591 -12.73 25.07 -11.21
N GLU A 592 -13.43 24.34 -12.09
CA GLU A 592 -14.15 24.89 -13.24
C GLU A 592 -15.31 25.78 -12.82
N PHE A 593 -16.18 25.27 -11.94
CA PHE A 593 -17.40 26.02 -11.55
C PHE A 593 -17.07 27.27 -10.73
N THR A 594 -15.97 27.28 -9.98
CA THR A 594 -15.49 28.51 -9.35
C THR A 594 -15.17 29.59 -10.40
N GLN A 595 -14.50 29.24 -11.51
CA GLN A 595 -14.24 30.19 -12.58
C GLN A 595 -15.54 30.69 -13.23
N GLU A 596 -16.44 29.77 -13.55
CA GLU A 596 -17.70 30.08 -14.23
C GLU A 596 -18.63 30.93 -13.36
N ILE A 597 -18.77 30.61 -12.05
CA ILE A 597 -19.55 31.39 -11.10
C ILE A 597 -19.02 32.82 -10.99
N ASN A 598 -17.69 32.97 -10.85
CA ASN A 598 -17.07 34.30 -10.83
C ASN A 598 -17.35 35.05 -12.13
N LYS A 599 -17.14 34.42 -13.30
CA LYS A 599 -17.38 35.04 -14.62
C LYS A 599 -18.80 35.52 -14.75
N PHE A 600 -19.80 34.72 -14.49
CA PHE A 600 -21.23 35.08 -14.61
C PHE A 600 -21.59 36.22 -13.65
N TYR A 601 -21.13 36.15 -12.39
CA TYR A 601 -21.46 37.20 -11.45
C TYR A 601 -20.77 38.53 -11.78
N TRP A 602 -19.49 38.49 -12.18
CA TRP A 602 -18.78 39.70 -12.64
C TRP A 602 -19.41 40.30 -13.91
N ASP A 603 -19.83 39.47 -14.84
CA ASP A 603 -20.51 39.94 -16.05
C ASP A 603 -21.86 40.62 -15.74
N ALA A 604 -22.68 40.01 -14.89
CA ALA A 604 -23.91 40.63 -14.36
C ALA A 604 -23.63 41.95 -13.64
N PHE A 605 -22.56 42.00 -12.80
CA PHE A 605 -22.19 43.19 -12.06
C PHE A 605 -21.73 44.35 -12.95
N GLN A 606 -21.00 44.07 -14.03
CA GLN A 606 -20.53 45.07 -14.98
C GLN A 606 -21.64 45.59 -15.89
N ASN A 607 -22.68 44.80 -16.13
CA ASN A 607 -23.78 45.08 -17.06
C ASN A 607 -25.12 45.33 -16.38
N GLN A 608 -25.14 45.91 -15.15
CA GLN A 608 -26.36 46.07 -14.32
C GLN A 608 -27.52 46.84 -15.01
N THR A 609 -27.26 47.58 -16.06
CA THR A 609 -28.29 48.26 -16.86
C THR A 609 -29.03 47.37 -17.84
N ASP A 610 -28.49 46.19 -18.18
CA ASP A 610 -29.10 45.18 -19.03
C ASP A 610 -29.78 44.10 -18.16
N ALA A 611 -31.07 44.28 -17.92
CA ALA A 611 -31.79 43.40 -16.99
C ALA A 611 -31.93 41.95 -17.48
N ASP A 612 -31.97 41.73 -18.80
CA ASP A 612 -32.08 40.39 -19.37
C ASP A 612 -30.76 39.62 -19.21
N ARG A 613 -29.63 40.29 -19.48
CA ARG A 613 -28.32 39.73 -19.30
C ARG A 613 -28.05 39.37 -17.81
N VAL A 614 -28.30 40.33 -16.91
CA VAL A 614 -28.18 40.08 -15.47
C VAL A 614 -29.08 38.93 -15.01
N GLY A 615 -30.32 38.87 -15.57
CA GLY A 615 -31.24 37.78 -15.24
C GLY A 615 -30.69 36.41 -15.65
N ASN A 616 -30.17 36.30 -16.85
CA ASN A 616 -29.58 35.07 -17.39
C ASN A 616 -28.33 34.67 -16.61
N ASP A 617 -27.37 35.57 -16.37
CA ASP A 617 -26.13 35.28 -15.66
C ASP A 617 -26.38 34.84 -14.20
N LEU A 618 -27.32 35.51 -13.52
CA LEU A 618 -27.70 35.12 -12.16
C LEU A 618 -28.47 33.80 -12.11
N GLU A 619 -29.20 33.43 -13.15
CA GLU A 619 -29.86 32.12 -13.24
C GLU A 619 -28.82 30.98 -13.26
N GLU A 620 -27.70 31.14 -14.03
CA GLU A 620 -26.61 30.19 -14.12
C GLU A 620 -25.92 29.91 -12.77
N ILE A 621 -26.10 30.81 -11.77
CA ILE A 621 -25.53 30.70 -10.45
C ILE A 621 -26.55 30.26 -9.41
N THR A 622 -27.81 30.73 -9.51
CA THR A 622 -28.82 30.70 -8.45
C THR A 622 -29.98 29.75 -8.66
N ALA A 623 -30.11 29.16 -9.84
CA ALA A 623 -31.16 28.18 -10.14
C ALA A 623 -30.95 26.91 -9.25
N ILE A 624 -32.00 26.11 -9.13
CA ILE A 624 -31.97 24.87 -8.34
C ILE A 624 -31.06 23.80 -8.99
N ASN A 625 -30.79 23.90 -10.27
CA ASN A 625 -29.90 23.01 -11.03
C ASN A 625 -28.71 23.82 -11.58
N ALA A 626 -28.11 24.66 -10.74
CA ALA A 626 -26.98 25.50 -11.13
C ALA A 626 -25.71 25.10 -10.32
N ARG A 627 -24.59 25.61 -10.77
CA ARG A 627 -23.22 25.25 -10.33
C ARG A 627 -23.00 25.23 -8.83
N LEU A 628 -23.56 26.19 -8.08
CA LEU A 628 -23.42 26.20 -6.61
C LEU A 628 -24.19 25.04 -5.95
N GLU A 629 -25.37 24.70 -6.48
CA GLU A 629 -26.15 23.55 -6.01
C GLU A 629 -25.42 22.25 -6.33
N ASP A 630 -24.87 22.11 -7.53
CA ASP A 630 -24.10 20.91 -7.93
C ASP A 630 -22.88 20.69 -7.02
N LEU A 631 -22.13 21.75 -6.68
CA LEU A 631 -20.99 21.66 -5.76
C LEU A 631 -21.40 21.21 -4.36
N ARG A 632 -22.50 21.73 -3.83
CA ARG A 632 -23.06 21.29 -2.55
C ARG A 632 -23.51 19.84 -2.60
N ASP A 633 -24.24 19.47 -3.64
CA ASP A 633 -24.86 18.16 -3.75
C ASP A 633 -23.83 17.04 -3.97
N VAL A 634 -22.80 17.27 -4.80
CA VAL A 634 -21.69 16.32 -4.96
C VAL A 634 -20.92 16.15 -3.65
N THR A 635 -20.69 17.25 -2.89
CA THR A 635 -20.01 17.18 -1.59
C THR A 635 -20.82 16.36 -0.58
N THR A 636 -22.14 16.56 -0.53
CA THR A 636 -23.05 15.79 0.32
C THR A 636 -23.09 14.31 -0.05
N ARG A 637 -23.11 14.01 -1.36
CA ARG A 637 -23.02 12.63 -1.86
C ARG A 637 -21.72 11.95 -1.47
N LEU A 638 -20.61 12.66 -1.64
CA LEU A 638 -19.28 12.17 -1.26
C LEU A 638 -19.16 11.85 0.23
N SER A 639 -19.74 12.68 1.11
CA SER A 639 -19.82 12.40 2.54
C SER A 639 -20.47 11.04 2.82
N GLN A 640 -21.57 10.72 2.13
CA GLN A 640 -22.25 9.42 2.28
C GLN A 640 -21.41 8.26 1.73
N MET A 641 -20.84 8.40 0.54
CA MET A 641 -19.97 7.36 -0.06
C MET A 641 -18.74 7.10 0.81
N TYR A 642 -18.15 8.15 1.36
CA TYR A 642 -17.00 8.04 2.24
C TYR A 642 -17.34 7.31 3.54
N ARG A 643 -18.48 7.64 4.16
CA ARG A 643 -18.99 6.92 5.34
C ARG A 643 -19.17 5.42 5.06
N GLU A 644 -19.72 5.06 3.90
CA GLU A 644 -19.92 3.65 3.51
C GLU A 644 -18.58 2.93 3.29
N ALA A 645 -17.60 3.57 2.63
CA ALA A 645 -16.26 3.04 2.45
C ALA A 645 -15.55 2.83 3.79
N TRP A 646 -15.57 3.84 4.67
CA TRP A 646 -14.97 3.76 5.99
C TRP A 646 -15.53 2.61 6.83
N LEU A 647 -16.85 2.51 6.97
CA LEU A 647 -17.50 1.50 7.81
C LEU A 647 -17.37 0.06 7.28
N ARG A 648 -16.96 -0.12 6.04
CA ARG A 648 -16.61 -1.43 5.48
C ARG A 648 -15.23 -1.90 5.98
N GLU A 649 -14.31 -0.98 6.23
CA GLU A 649 -12.91 -1.25 6.55
C GLU A 649 -12.61 -1.05 8.04
N TYR A 650 -13.15 0.01 8.61
CA TYR A 650 -12.72 0.55 9.91
C TYR A 650 -13.83 0.58 10.94
N ASN A 651 -13.43 0.68 12.20
CA ASN A 651 -14.30 1.05 13.31
C ASN A 651 -14.87 2.48 13.09
N PRO A 652 -16.03 2.81 13.70
CA PRO A 652 -16.59 4.17 13.62
C PRO A 652 -15.71 5.27 14.23
N PHE A 653 -14.70 4.87 15.01
CA PHE A 653 -13.74 5.80 15.61
C PHE A 653 -13.11 6.69 14.53
N TRP A 654 -12.93 7.98 14.85
CA TRP A 654 -12.38 9.01 13.97
C TRP A 654 -13.25 9.43 12.78
N LEU A 655 -14.19 8.63 12.31
CA LEU A 655 -14.99 8.91 11.11
C LEU A 655 -15.62 10.31 11.13
N ASP A 656 -16.18 10.73 12.28
CA ASP A 656 -16.83 12.04 12.39
C ASP A 656 -15.84 13.21 12.22
N ASN A 657 -14.54 13.01 12.48
CA ASN A 657 -13.51 14.02 12.22
C ASN A 657 -13.34 14.29 10.73
N VAL A 658 -13.57 13.28 9.88
CA VAL A 658 -13.53 13.45 8.43
C VAL A 658 -14.88 13.97 7.91
N LEU A 659 -16.00 13.44 8.38
CA LEU A 659 -17.33 13.83 7.90
C LEU A 659 -17.65 15.30 8.18
N VAL A 660 -17.15 15.86 9.29
CA VAL A 660 -17.32 17.28 9.57
C VAL A 660 -16.67 18.17 8.53
N ARG A 661 -15.57 17.73 7.87
CA ARG A 661 -14.92 18.47 6.78
C ARG A 661 -15.84 18.55 5.54
N TYR A 662 -16.52 17.44 5.19
CA TYR A 662 -17.55 17.42 4.14
C TYR A 662 -18.73 18.33 4.49
N ASP A 663 -19.22 18.26 5.72
CA ASP A 663 -20.34 19.08 6.18
C ASP A 663 -19.98 20.58 6.18
N ASP A 664 -18.77 20.94 6.56
CA ASP A 664 -18.29 22.31 6.53
C ASP A 664 -18.19 22.83 5.09
N LEU A 665 -17.61 22.06 4.17
CA LEU A 665 -17.51 22.46 2.77
C LEU A 665 -18.90 22.60 2.12
N ALA A 666 -19.81 21.67 2.36
CA ALA A 666 -21.19 21.74 1.86
C ALA A 666 -21.94 22.96 2.46
N ARG A 667 -21.68 23.31 3.71
CA ARG A 667 -22.24 24.48 4.39
C ARG A 667 -21.72 25.79 3.78
N GLU A 668 -20.44 25.85 3.39
CA GLU A 668 -19.90 27.03 2.70
C GLU A 668 -20.59 27.22 1.33
N PHE A 669 -20.78 26.17 0.54
CA PHE A 669 -21.57 26.23 -0.70
C PHE A 669 -23.00 26.70 -0.43
N GLN A 670 -23.66 26.17 0.60
CA GLN A 670 -25.00 26.59 0.98
C GLN A 670 -25.08 28.07 1.37
N LYS A 671 -24.09 28.61 2.06
CA LYS A 671 -23.99 30.05 2.39
C LYS A 671 -23.90 30.89 1.10
N LYS A 672 -23.12 30.44 0.12
CA LYS A 672 -22.97 31.13 -1.18
C LYS A 672 -24.24 31.08 -1.99
N ILE A 673 -24.96 29.97 -2.00
CA ILE A 673 -26.30 29.86 -2.63
C ILE A 673 -27.25 30.91 -2.05
N VAL A 674 -27.31 31.00 -0.72
CA VAL A 674 -28.19 31.96 -0.03
C VAL A 674 -27.78 33.40 -0.35
N ALA A 675 -26.49 33.73 -0.31
CA ALA A 675 -25.98 35.07 -0.59
C ALA A 675 -26.21 35.50 -2.05
N ALA A 676 -25.97 34.63 -3.01
CA ALA A 676 -26.21 34.89 -4.43
C ALA A 676 -27.72 35.09 -4.74
N ARG A 677 -28.59 34.27 -4.15
CA ARG A 677 -30.06 34.45 -4.26
C ARG A 677 -30.55 35.75 -3.58
N GLN A 678 -29.89 36.17 -2.50
CA GLN A 678 -30.19 37.47 -1.88
C GLN A 678 -29.76 38.63 -2.77
N ALA A 679 -28.57 38.57 -3.38
CA ALA A 679 -28.09 39.55 -4.32
C ALA A 679 -29.03 39.67 -5.57
N ARG A 680 -29.53 38.53 -6.07
CA ARG A 680 -30.53 38.49 -7.15
C ARG A 680 -31.86 39.19 -6.75
N ARG A 681 -32.35 38.94 -5.52
CA ARG A 681 -33.57 39.62 -5.01
C ARG A 681 -33.33 41.10 -4.83
N GLN A 682 -32.20 41.51 -4.32
CA GLN A 682 -31.81 42.93 -4.21
C GLN A 682 -31.79 43.61 -5.56
N TYR A 683 -31.16 42.99 -6.57
CA TYR A 683 -31.16 43.53 -7.95
C TYR A 683 -32.56 43.68 -8.52
N SER A 684 -33.45 42.73 -8.31
CA SER A 684 -34.84 42.80 -8.75
C SER A 684 -35.54 44.03 -8.17
N ALA A 685 -35.26 44.41 -6.94
CA ALA A 685 -35.86 45.54 -6.23
C ALA A 685 -35.18 46.87 -6.49
N THR A 686 -33.83 46.90 -6.56
CA THR A 686 -33.03 48.14 -6.59
C THR A 686 -32.28 48.39 -7.90
N LYS A 687 -32.23 47.40 -8.79
CA LYS A 687 -31.37 47.40 -9.98
C LYS A 687 -29.86 47.54 -9.68
N THR A 688 -29.45 47.16 -8.47
CA THR A 688 -28.07 47.22 -8.02
C THR A 688 -27.67 45.89 -7.43
N LEU A 689 -26.52 45.35 -7.86
CA LEU A 689 -25.93 44.13 -7.32
C LEU A 689 -24.91 44.44 -6.20
N THR A 690 -24.81 43.54 -5.25
CA THR A 690 -23.74 43.52 -4.28
C THR A 690 -22.37 43.38 -4.96
N PRO A 691 -21.32 44.10 -4.55
CA PRO A 691 -19.97 43.92 -5.10
C PRO A 691 -19.51 42.45 -5.03
N PRO A 692 -18.92 41.91 -6.11
CA PRO A 692 -18.53 40.48 -6.17
C PRO A 692 -17.67 40.01 -5.00
N GLN A 693 -16.70 40.82 -4.59
CA GLN A 693 -15.78 40.50 -3.51
C GLN A 693 -16.50 40.33 -2.14
N GLU A 694 -17.59 41.05 -1.90
CA GLU A 694 -18.40 40.91 -0.68
C GLU A 694 -19.11 39.55 -0.63
N LEU A 695 -19.29 38.91 -1.79
CA LEU A 695 -19.85 37.56 -1.88
C LEU A 695 -18.78 36.47 -1.94
N GLY A 696 -17.50 36.83 -1.99
CA GLY A 696 -16.38 35.89 -2.15
C GLY A 696 -16.08 35.55 -3.60
N PHE A 697 -16.54 36.35 -4.57
CA PHE A 697 -16.24 36.17 -5.98
C PHE A 697 -15.05 37.04 -6.38
N TYR A 698 -13.85 36.50 -6.18
CA TYR A 698 -12.58 37.27 -6.31
C TYR A 698 -11.97 37.25 -7.71
N LEU A 699 -12.33 36.26 -8.55
CA LEU A 699 -11.72 36.09 -9.87
C LEU A 699 -12.40 37.04 -10.88
N GLN A 700 -11.69 38.06 -11.30
CA GLN A 700 -12.14 38.93 -12.39
C GLN A 700 -11.88 38.23 -13.73
N PRO A 701 -12.85 38.32 -14.70
CA PRO A 701 -12.67 37.78 -16.04
C PRO A 701 -11.53 38.42 -16.83
#